data_efaf4e4101a6df3ff6ae4d84052baa48
#
_entry.id   efaf4e4101a6df3ff6ae4d84052baa48
#
_cell.length_a   1.000
_cell.length_b   1.000
_cell.length_c   1.000
_cell.angle_alpha   90.00
_cell.angle_beta   90.00
_cell.angle_gamma   90.00
#
_symmetry.space_group_name_H-M   'P 1'
#
loop_
_entity.id
_entity.type
_entity.pdbx_description
1 polymer ?
#
loop_
_entity_poly.entity_id
_entity_poly.type
_entity_poly.pdbx_seq_one_letter_code
_entity_poly.pdbx_strand_id
1 'polypeptide(L)'
;MTKYTATALASMIERKLSHNFGVTPSQASDELFYKACVLVLLEIMNDRRAEFKKSVDEQEAKTVYYLSMEFLMGRSLKNNLYNLDLTDTMSKALAKFKVKLDNLYDFEPDAGLGNGGLGRLAACFLDALSTGSYPAMGYCIRYELGIFRQKLVDGWQTEMPDFWLPGGGVWLEQRPTSAVDVNFDGKINEWWDGSYHHIEHTGYHTVHAIPYDLMVAGKDGKTVNVLRLWSAECQDFDMSAFNQGDYVRALEQRAMTETISKVLYPEDNHIEGKSLRLRQQYFLVSASVQDILNRHLRKYNTLDNLPDKVAIHINDTHPTLSIPELMRFLLDECGYGWDKAWDLVTRTVAYTNHTIMSEALECWPVELIKERIPRIYQIIKEIDRRFRGEVLSRTGDPATVERTAIIQNGVIRMANLCVASCHTVNGVSKLHSEILVNELFTDYAKMTPEKFTNVTNGIAHRRWLCQANPELTAYLTELIGNGFIKNASELEKLMAFKDDGAVLQKLEAIKRQNKVRFADYVKDKTSVILNPDSIFDMQVKRLHEYKRQHLNALNIISEYLYLKNNPNADFTPKTYIFGAKAAAGYLFAKEIIQMIYKLSTVIDNDRTVNDKLKILFLEDYRVTLAELMIPSADISEQISLASTEASGTGNMKLMMNGAITLGTEDGANVEIHKAVGDDNIIIFGMQTPEVLSLQKNGYSPAQYYNNNPILREALDFIGKGIAGQPFDSIYNSLKNNDRYMALADFADYQNAQKRASALYGDREKWNKMSLVNIAKSGIFSADRSINDYAENIWHLKPVK
;
A
#
# COMPACT_ATOMS: atom_id res chain seq x y z
N MET A 1 -13.77 -15.11 -27.91
CA MET A 1 -14.02 -15.30 -26.47
C MET A 1 -15.38 -15.92 -26.26
N THR A 2 -15.49 -17.01 -25.52
CA THR A 2 -16.76 -17.62 -25.15
C THR A 2 -17.57 -16.67 -24.29
N LYS A 3 -18.73 -16.23 -24.77
CA LYS A 3 -19.60 -15.32 -24.03
C LYS A 3 -20.46 -16.15 -23.09
N TYR A 4 -20.18 -16.06 -21.78
CA TYR A 4 -20.98 -16.76 -20.78
C TYR A 4 -22.39 -16.18 -20.70
N THR A 5 -23.42 -17.05 -20.78
CA THR A 5 -24.81 -16.64 -20.58
C THR A 5 -25.20 -16.78 -19.11
N ALA A 6 -26.24 -16.05 -18.69
CA ALA A 6 -26.79 -16.19 -17.33
C ALA A 6 -27.25 -17.63 -17.03
N THR A 7 -27.75 -18.37 -18.05
CA THR A 7 -28.13 -19.76 -17.89
C THR A 7 -26.91 -20.67 -17.69
N ALA A 8 -25.84 -20.45 -18.44
CA ALA A 8 -24.62 -21.22 -18.27
C ALA A 8 -24.00 -20.98 -16.88
N LEU A 9 -23.91 -19.71 -16.45
CA LEU A 9 -23.39 -19.39 -15.10
C LEU A 9 -24.28 -20.00 -14.00
N ALA A 10 -25.64 -19.96 -14.14
CA ALA A 10 -26.52 -20.59 -13.16
C ALA A 10 -26.27 -22.10 -13.06
N SER A 11 -26.11 -22.79 -14.19
CA SER A 11 -25.80 -24.23 -14.20
C SER A 11 -24.41 -24.51 -13.57
N MET A 12 -23.42 -23.64 -13.80
CA MET A 12 -22.11 -23.78 -13.17
C MET A 12 -22.21 -23.61 -11.65
N ILE A 13 -22.96 -22.61 -11.17
CA ILE A 13 -23.20 -22.36 -9.73
C ILE A 13 -23.86 -23.58 -9.09
N GLU A 14 -24.95 -24.10 -9.70
CA GLU A 14 -25.67 -25.28 -9.22
C GLU A 14 -24.73 -26.50 -9.13
N ARG A 15 -23.90 -26.72 -10.16
CA ARG A 15 -22.88 -27.77 -10.15
C ARG A 15 -21.88 -27.60 -9.02
N LYS A 16 -21.39 -26.36 -8.76
CA LYS A 16 -20.45 -26.10 -7.64
C LYS A 16 -21.12 -26.30 -6.29
N LEU A 17 -22.38 -25.91 -6.12
CA LEU A 17 -23.13 -26.16 -4.88
C LEU A 17 -23.28 -27.67 -4.62
N SER A 18 -23.66 -28.44 -5.64
CA SER A 18 -23.82 -29.87 -5.52
C SER A 18 -22.49 -30.61 -5.29
N HIS A 19 -21.45 -30.35 -6.13
CA HIS A 19 -20.24 -31.16 -6.11
C HIS A 19 -19.26 -30.76 -5.00
N ASN A 20 -19.17 -29.46 -4.66
CA ASN A 20 -18.22 -28.98 -3.66
C ASN A 20 -18.80 -28.90 -2.25
N PHE A 21 -20.15 -28.72 -2.15
CA PHE A 21 -20.81 -28.49 -0.86
C PHE A 21 -21.92 -29.49 -0.54
N GLY A 22 -22.27 -30.36 -1.47
CA GLY A 22 -23.27 -31.42 -1.26
C GLY A 22 -24.69 -30.89 -1.04
N VAL A 23 -25.03 -29.68 -1.54
CA VAL A 23 -26.32 -29.04 -1.34
C VAL A 23 -26.99 -28.66 -2.66
N THR A 24 -28.32 -28.62 -2.66
CA THR A 24 -29.09 -28.03 -3.75
C THR A 24 -29.20 -26.51 -3.59
N PRO A 25 -29.52 -25.75 -4.65
CA PRO A 25 -29.72 -24.31 -4.55
C PRO A 25 -30.73 -23.86 -3.49
N SER A 26 -31.79 -24.68 -3.26
CA SER A 26 -32.79 -24.38 -2.25
C SER A 26 -32.36 -24.60 -0.81
N GLN A 27 -31.27 -25.32 -0.61
CA GLN A 27 -30.65 -25.60 0.70
C GLN A 27 -29.44 -24.71 0.98
N ALA A 28 -28.91 -24.03 -0.03
CA ALA A 28 -27.68 -23.24 0.09
C ALA A 28 -27.95 -21.90 0.78
N SER A 29 -27.06 -21.52 1.70
CA SER A 29 -26.97 -20.15 2.26
C SER A 29 -26.34 -19.19 1.28
N ASP A 30 -26.50 -17.88 1.50
CA ASP A 30 -25.82 -16.84 0.73
C ASP A 30 -24.28 -17.01 0.79
N GLU A 31 -23.73 -17.47 1.91
CA GLU A 31 -22.30 -17.79 2.03
C GLU A 31 -21.87 -18.91 1.06
N LEU A 32 -22.68 -19.96 0.92
CA LEU A 32 -22.38 -21.04 -0.03
C LEU A 32 -22.53 -20.56 -1.48
N PHE A 33 -23.50 -19.69 -1.77
CA PHE A 33 -23.60 -19.03 -3.07
C PHE A 33 -22.38 -18.16 -3.37
N TYR A 34 -21.89 -17.38 -2.38
CA TYR A 34 -20.63 -16.64 -2.51
C TYR A 34 -19.49 -17.58 -2.91
N LYS A 35 -19.25 -18.64 -2.15
CA LYS A 35 -18.19 -19.61 -2.42
C LYS A 35 -18.36 -20.29 -3.80
N ALA A 36 -19.57 -20.64 -4.17
CA ALA A 36 -19.85 -21.22 -5.49
C ALA A 36 -19.55 -20.24 -6.63
N CYS A 37 -19.92 -18.96 -6.49
CA CYS A 37 -19.57 -17.91 -7.45
C CYS A 37 -18.06 -17.75 -7.60
N VAL A 38 -17.31 -17.76 -6.49
CA VAL A 38 -15.84 -17.71 -6.53
C VAL A 38 -15.28 -18.90 -7.29
N LEU A 39 -15.74 -20.13 -7.00
CA LEU A 39 -15.27 -21.33 -7.69
C LEU A 39 -15.59 -21.32 -9.19
N VAL A 40 -16.72 -20.72 -9.59
CA VAL A 40 -17.06 -20.51 -11.01
C VAL A 40 -16.09 -19.52 -11.65
N LEU A 41 -15.78 -18.42 -10.97
CA LEU A 41 -14.83 -17.44 -11.49
C LEU A 41 -13.41 -18.02 -11.58
N LEU A 42 -12.98 -18.81 -10.61
CA LEU A 42 -11.68 -19.48 -10.65
C LEU A 42 -11.56 -20.44 -11.86
N GLU A 43 -12.64 -21.17 -12.19
CA GLU A 43 -12.68 -22.02 -13.39
C GLU A 43 -12.49 -21.17 -14.66
N ILE A 44 -13.25 -20.08 -14.80
CA ILE A 44 -13.13 -19.15 -15.94
C ILE A 44 -11.74 -18.50 -16.03
N MET A 45 -11.20 -18.08 -14.89
CA MET A 45 -9.92 -17.41 -14.83
C MET A 45 -8.75 -18.38 -15.11
N ASN A 46 -8.84 -19.63 -14.69
CA ASN A 46 -7.86 -20.67 -15.01
C ASN A 46 -7.79 -20.94 -16.51
N ASP A 47 -8.95 -21.04 -17.20
CA ASP A 47 -8.98 -21.20 -18.65
C ASP A 47 -8.28 -20.01 -19.36
N ARG A 48 -8.60 -18.77 -18.95
CA ARG A 48 -7.99 -17.55 -19.48
C ARG A 48 -6.48 -17.51 -19.24
N ARG A 49 -6.07 -17.90 -18.01
CA ARG A 49 -4.65 -17.96 -17.63
C ARG A 49 -3.89 -18.98 -18.50
N ALA A 50 -4.48 -20.13 -18.79
CA ALA A 50 -3.87 -21.14 -19.66
C ALA A 50 -3.67 -20.62 -21.08
N GLU A 51 -4.67 -19.94 -21.64
CA GLU A 51 -4.60 -19.30 -22.96
C GLU A 51 -3.51 -18.20 -22.97
N PHE A 52 -3.50 -17.32 -21.97
CA PHE A 52 -2.51 -16.25 -21.86
C PHE A 52 -1.09 -16.80 -21.70
N LYS A 53 -0.90 -17.82 -20.85
CA LYS A 53 0.40 -18.47 -20.67
C LYS A 53 0.91 -19.06 -21.97
N LYS A 54 0.05 -19.69 -22.75
CA LYS A 54 0.42 -20.21 -24.08
C LYS A 54 0.95 -19.07 -24.98
N SER A 55 0.26 -17.93 -25.03
CA SER A 55 0.71 -16.77 -25.81
C SER A 55 2.04 -16.21 -25.30
N VAL A 56 2.27 -16.16 -23.97
CA VAL A 56 3.55 -15.77 -23.33
C VAL A 56 4.67 -16.70 -23.77
N ASP A 57 4.40 -18.01 -23.82
CA ASP A 57 5.40 -19.01 -24.18
C ASP A 57 5.72 -18.98 -25.68
N GLU A 58 4.72 -18.82 -26.55
CA GLU A 58 4.87 -18.70 -28.01
C GLU A 58 5.62 -17.43 -28.43
N GLN A 59 5.41 -16.31 -27.73
CA GLN A 59 6.09 -15.03 -28.00
C GLN A 59 7.41 -14.90 -27.23
N GLU A 60 7.80 -15.90 -26.44
CA GLU A 60 8.95 -15.85 -25.54
C GLU A 60 9.03 -14.55 -24.73
N ALA A 61 7.89 -14.05 -24.28
CA ALA A 61 7.77 -12.75 -23.67
C ALA A 61 8.52 -12.69 -22.32
N LYS A 62 9.17 -11.55 -22.08
CA LYS A 62 9.79 -11.24 -20.77
C LYS A 62 8.71 -11.08 -19.72
N THR A 63 8.96 -11.62 -18.52
CA THR A 63 8.03 -11.60 -17.39
C THR A 63 8.59 -10.75 -16.25
N VAL A 64 7.76 -9.89 -15.65
CA VAL A 64 8.13 -9.18 -14.43
C VAL A 64 7.65 -9.94 -13.20
N TYR A 65 8.53 -10.03 -12.21
CA TYR A 65 8.28 -10.59 -10.90
C TYR A 65 8.38 -9.46 -9.87
N TYR A 66 7.24 -9.13 -9.27
CA TYR A 66 7.10 -8.00 -8.36
C TYR A 66 7.09 -8.51 -6.91
N LEU A 67 8.19 -8.27 -6.18
CA LEU A 67 8.37 -8.74 -4.81
C LEU A 67 7.97 -7.64 -3.84
N SER A 68 7.02 -7.93 -2.96
CA SER A 68 6.57 -7.00 -1.92
C SER A 68 6.15 -7.74 -0.66
N MET A 69 6.44 -7.14 0.49
CA MET A 69 5.98 -7.67 1.79
C MET A 69 4.47 -7.55 1.97
N GLU A 70 3.80 -6.72 1.17
CA GLU A 70 2.36 -6.52 1.28
C GLU A 70 1.69 -6.30 -0.09
N PHE A 71 0.46 -6.83 -0.22
CA PHE A 71 -0.47 -6.56 -1.31
C PHE A 71 -1.85 -6.30 -0.72
N LEU A 72 -2.24 -5.05 -0.60
CA LEU A 72 -3.53 -4.67 -0.03
C LEU A 72 -4.64 -4.82 -1.09
N MET A 73 -5.06 -6.08 -1.32
CA MET A 73 -5.95 -6.45 -2.42
C MET A 73 -7.38 -5.94 -2.26
N GLY A 74 -7.90 -5.89 -1.04
CA GLY A 74 -9.33 -5.72 -0.81
C GLY A 74 -10.12 -6.95 -1.24
N ARG A 75 -11.41 -6.77 -1.54
CA ARG A 75 -12.28 -7.84 -2.05
C ARG A 75 -12.01 -8.13 -3.52
N SER A 76 -12.01 -9.40 -3.90
CA SER A 76 -11.70 -9.91 -5.23
C SER A 76 -12.94 -10.17 -6.09
N LEU A 77 -14.09 -10.58 -5.50
CA LEU A 77 -15.27 -10.96 -6.23
C LEU A 77 -15.79 -9.83 -7.12
N LYS A 78 -16.03 -8.65 -6.53
CA LYS A 78 -16.53 -7.48 -7.26
C LYS A 78 -15.55 -7.07 -8.37
N ASN A 79 -14.25 -7.04 -8.05
CA ASN A 79 -13.22 -6.61 -9.00
C ASN A 79 -13.07 -7.57 -10.17
N ASN A 80 -13.02 -8.88 -9.92
CA ASN A 80 -12.89 -9.86 -11.00
C ASN A 80 -14.16 -9.93 -11.86
N LEU A 81 -15.37 -9.86 -11.27
CA LEU A 81 -16.62 -9.77 -12.03
C LEU A 81 -16.62 -8.55 -12.96
N TYR A 82 -16.20 -7.39 -12.45
CA TYR A 82 -16.10 -6.16 -13.23
C TYR A 82 -15.08 -6.28 -14.38
N ASN A 83 -13.90 -6.80 -14.10
CA ASN A 83 -12.82 -6.92 -15.08
C ASN A 83 -13.12 -7.96 -16.16
N LEU A 84 -13.89 -9.01 -15.82
CA LEU A 84 -14.33 -10.06 -16.74
C LEU A 84 -15.60 -9.68 -17.52
N ASP A 85 -16.21 -8.52 -17.28
CA ASP A 85 -17.50 -8.09 -17.82
C ASP A 85 -18.65 -9.08 -17.49
N LEU A 86 -18.61 -9.67 -16.29
CA LEU A 86 -19.56 -10.69 -15.85
C LEU A 86 -20.55 -10.22 -14.77
N THR A 87 -20.45 -8.98 -14.28
CA THR A 87 -21.27 -8.48 -13.17
C THR A 87 -22.77 -8.65 -13.44
N ASP A 88 -23.27 -8.12 -14.55
CA ASP A 88 -24.70 -8.21 -14.92
C ASP A 88 -25.15 -9.65 -15.21
N THR A 89 -24.26 -10.41 -15.86
CA THR A 89 -24.57 -11.81 -16.21
C THR A 89 -24.64 -12.68 -14.96
N MET A 90 -23.74 -12.46 -13.99
CA MET A 90 -23.75 -13.14 -12.69
C MET A 90 -24.98 -12.75 -11.86
N SER A 91 -25.33 -11.47 -11.83
CA SER A 91 -26.55 -10.99 -11.15
C SER A 91 -27.81 -11.65 -11.70
N LYS A 92 -27.93 -11.75 -13.05
CA LYS A 92 -29.06 -12.45 -13.72
C LYS A 92 -29.04 -13.95 -13.46
N ALA A 93 -27.88 -14.58 -13.33
CA ALA A 93 -27.75 -15.99 -12.98
C ALA A 93 -28.25 -16.27 -11.56
N LEU A 94 -27.81 -15.45 -10.59
CA LEU A 94 -28.21 -15.55 -9.18
C LEU A 94 -29.69 -15.24 -8.96
N ALA A 95 -30.29 -14.33 -9.74
CA ALA A 95 -31.70 -14.01 -9.68
C ALA A 95 -32.59 -15.22 -9.92
N LYS A 96 -32.14 -16.25 -10.69
CA LYS A 96 -32.85 -17.51 -10.87
C LYS A 96 -33.02 -18.29 -9.56
N PHE A 97 -32.12 -18.10 -8.61
CA PHE A 97 -32.14 -18.69 -7.28
C PHE A 97 -32.71 -17.72 -6.22
N LYS A 98 -33.21 -16.54 -6.62
CA LYS A 98 -33.68 -15.46 -5.74
C LYS A 98 -32.60 -14.87 -4.83
N VAL A 99 -31.34 -14.99 -5.24
CA VAL A 99 -30.15 -14.43 -4.53
C VAL A 99 -29.75 -13.12 -5.19
N LYS A 100 -29.45 -12.12 -4.38
CA LYS A 100 -28.90 -10.82 -4.84
C LYS A 100 -27.40 -10.83 -4.78
N LEU A 101 -26.72 -10.47 -5.87
CA LEU A 101 -25.25 -10.41 -5.94
C LEU A 101 -24.65 -9.46 -4.89
N ASP A 102 -25.31 -8.32 -4.64
CA ASP A 102 -24.82 -7.33 -3.68
C ASP A 102 -24.72 -7.89 -2.26
N ASN A 103 -25.63 -8.77 -1.87
CA ASN A 103 -25.58 -9.42 -0.56
C ASN A 103 -24.36 -10.34 -0.44
N LEU A 104 -23.90 -10.92 -1.56
CA LEU A 104 -22.79 -11.87 -1.55
C LEU A 104 -21.43 -11.20 -1.31
N TYR A 105 -21.28 -9.93 -1.68
CA TYR A 105 -20.02 -9.20 -1.45
C TYR A 105 -19.66 -9.10 0.03
N ASP A 106 -20.62 -9.11 0.94
CA ASP A 106 -20.38 -8.96 2.38
C ASP A 106 -19.84 -10.23 3.05
N PHE A 107 -19.92 -11.38 2.37
CA PHE A 107 -19.28 -12.62 2.83
C PHE A 107 -17.80 -12.68 2.51
N GLU A 108 -17.29 -11.79 1.64
CA GLU A 108 -15.86 -11.68 1.36
C GLU A 108 -15.20 -10.64 2.28
N PRO A 109 -14.28 -11.06 3.15
CA PRO A 109 -13.46 -10.11 3.91
C PRO A 109 -12.42 -9.46 2.99
N ASP A 110 -11.91 -8.28 3.38
CA ASP A 110 -10.69 -7.76 2.78
C ASP A 110 -9.54 -8.72 3.06
N ALA A 111 -8.75 -9.07 2.06
CA ALA A 111 -7.62 -9.97 2.23
C ALA A 111 -6.58 -9.35 3.17
N GLY A 112 -6.18 -10.08 4.21
CA GLY A 112 -5.25 -9.66 5.25
C GLY A 112 -3.79 -9.64 4.79
N LEU A 113 -3.51 -9.16 3.57
CA LEU A 113 -2.21 -9.24 2.91
C LEU A 113 -1.49 -7.90 2.83
N GLY A 114 -2.01 -6.86 3.45
CA GLY A 114 -1.42 -5.53 3.37
C GLY A 114 -1.93 -4.59 4.45
N ASN A 115 -1.29 -3.41 4.54
CA ASN A 115 -1.60 -2.42 5.57
C ASN A 115 -1.89 -1.04 4.99
N GLY A 116 -1.06 -0.55 4.06
CA GLY A 116 -1.09 0.85 3.66
C GLY A 116 -0.84 1.12 2.19
N GLY A 117 -0.27 2.30 1.92
CA GLY A 117 -0.03 2.80 0.57
C GLY A 117 0.84 1.89 -0.29
N LEU A 118 1.91 1.33 0.30
CA LEU A 118 2.83 0.40 -0.37
C LEU A 118 2.09 -0.82 -0.92
N GLY A 119 1.33 -1.51 -0.06
CA GLY A 119 0.59 -2.72 -0.44
C GLY A 119 -0.57 -2.42 -1.39
N ARG A 120 -1.24 -1.26 -1.23
CA ARG A 120 -2.29 -0.90 -2.18
C ARG A 120 -1.72 -0.54 -3.55
N LEU A 121 -0.55 0.10 -3.61
CA LEU A 121 0.14 0.36 -4.86
C LEU A 121 0.46 -0.95 -5.60
N ALA A 122 1.07 -1.92 -4.90
CA ALA A 122 1.37 -3.24 -5.46
C ALA A 122 0.10 -3.93 -6.02
N ALA A 123 -1.03 -3.85 -5.30
CA ALA A 123 -2.31 -4.39 -5.76
C ALA A 123 -2.85 -3.64 -7.00
N CYS A 124 -2.73 -2.30 -7.06
CA CYS A 124 -3.10 -1.51 -8.23
C CYS A 124 -2.22 -1.83 -9.44
N PHE A 125 -0.94 -2.07 -9.22
CA PHE A 125 0.00 -2.44 -10.29
C PHE A 125 -0.29 -3.82 -10.87
N LEU A 126 -0.69 -4.79 -10.05
CA LEU A 126 -1.05 -6.11 -10.55
C LEU A 126 -2.33 -6.08 -11.40
N ASP A 127 -3.32 -5.24 -11.04
CA ASP A 127 -4.51 -4.97 -11.88
C ASP A 127 -4.11 -4.32 -13.21
N ALA A 128 -3.25 -3.30 -13.17
CA ALA A 128 -2.79 -2.59 -14.36
C ALA A 128 -1.94 -3.48 -15.28
N LEU A 129 -1.04 -4.29 -14.73
CA LEU A 129 -0.26 -5.28 -15.48
C LEU A 129 -1.16 -6.28 -16.21
N SER A 130 -2.20 -6.78 -15.50
CA SER A 130 -3.17 -7.68 -16.11
C SER A 130 -3.98 -6.98 -17.22
N THR A 131 -4.43 -5.74 -16.97
CA THR A 131 -5.18 -4.97 -17.98
C THR A 131 -4.35 -4.61 -19.19
N GLY A 132 -3.06 -4.27 -18.98
CA GLY A 132 -2.09 -3.97 -20.05
C GLY A 132 -1.56 -5.20 -20.81
N SER A 133 -2.02 -6.41 -20.46
CA SER A 133 -1.54 -7.67 -21.05
C SER A 133 -0.03 -7.90 -20.89
N TYR A 134 0.54 -7.42 -19.76
CA TYR A 134 1.93 -7.68 -19.42
C TYR A 134 2.04 -8.99 -18.61
N PRO A 135 2.97 -9.91 -19.00
CA PRO A 135 3.25 -11.09 -18.19
C PRO A 135 3.85 -10.68 -16.85
N ALA A 136 3.17 -11.03 -15.77
CA ALA A 136 3.57 -10.63 -14.44
C ALA A 136 3.22 -11.66 -13.37
N MET A 137 3.99 -11.64 -12.29
CA MET A 137 3.68 -12.40 -11.08
C MET A 137 4.09 -11.61 -9.85
N GLY A 138 3.15 -11.39 -8.93
CA GLY A 138 3.44 -10.83 -7.62
C GLY A 138 3.87 -11.92 -6.65
N TYR A 139 4.73 -11.59 -5.70
CA TYR A 139 5.13 -12.48 -4.61
C TYR A 139 4.96 -11.78 -3.26
N CYS A 140 4.35 -12.50 -2.32
CA CYS A 140 4.12 -12.05 -0.96
C CYS A 140 4.07 -13.25 0.01
N ILE A 141 3.94 -12.99 1.29
CA ILE A 141 3.65 -14.00 2.31
C ILE A 141 2.13 -14.14 2.48
N ARG A 142 1.65 -15.36 2.68
CA ARG A 142 0.27 -15.65 3.03
C ARG A 142 0.05 -15.45 4.54
N TYR A 143 -0.07 -14.20 4.96
CA TYR A 143 -0.32 -13.90 6.37
C TYR A 143 -1.66 -14.49 6.82
N GLU A 144 -1.63 -15.27 7.91
CA GLU A 144 -2.82 -15.93 8.44
C GLU A 144 -3.76 -14.92 9.11
N LEU A 145 -3.21 -13.96 9.84
CA LEU A 145 -3.95 -13.01 10.66
C LEU A 145 -3.86 -11.56 10.17
N GLY A 146 -3.32 -11.32 8.97
CA GLY A 146 -3.11 -9.98 8.45
C GLY A 146 -2.16 -9.15 9.32
N ILE A 147 -2.41 -7.84 9.37
CA ILE A 147 -1.70 -6.97 10.32
C ILE A 147 -2.42 -6.96 11.68
N PHE A 148 -3.65 -6.54 11.73
CA PHE A 148 -4.63 -6.62 12.82
C PHE A 148 -5.95 -5.97 12.38
N ARG A 149 -7.03 -6.32 13.05
CA ARG A 149 -8.28 -5.58 13.05
C ARG A 149 -8.27 -4.59 14.20
N GLN A 150 -8.51 -3.31 13.90
CA GLN A 150 -8.52 -2.26 14.89
C GLN A 150 -9.84 -2.20 15.64
N LYS A 151 -9.77 -2.13 16.97
CA LYS A 151 -10.87 -1.79 17.86
C LYS A 151 -10.47 -0.62 18.73
N LEU A 152 -11.38 0.34 18.94
CA LEU A 152 -11.16 1.42 19.88
C LEU A 152 -11.90 1.11 21.18
N VAL A 153 -11.14 1.02 22.28
CA VAL A 153 -11.68 0.88 23.64
C VAL A 153 -11.42 2.18 24.37
N ASP A 154 -12.46 2.95 24.61
CA ASP A 154 -12.38 4.31 25.14
C ASP A 154 -11.42 5.23 24.35
N GLY A 155 -11.44 5.06 23.02
CA GLY A 155 -10.58 5.78 22.10
C GLY A 155 -9.18 5.21 21.94
N TRP A 156 -8.75 4.28 22.81
CA TRP A 156 -7.43 3.65 22.68
C TRP A 156 -7.47 2.49 21.67
N GLN A 157 -6.52 2.51 20.74
CA GLN A 157 -6.38 1.45 19.74
C GLN A 157 -5.98 0.13 20.38
N THR A 158 -6.80 -0.90 20.16
CA THR A 158 -6.54 -2.30 20.52
C THR A 158 -6.44 -3.12 19.23
N GLU A 159 -5.41 -3.96 19.15
CA GLU A 159 -5.14 -4.82 18.02
C GLU A 159 -5.81 -6.18 18.21
N MET A 160 -6.68 -6.57 17.28
CA MET A 160 -7.37 -7.85 17.26
C MET A 160 -6.90 -8.69 16.05
N PRO A 161 -6.82 -10.02 16.16
CA PRO A 161 -6.53 -10.86 15.01
C PRO A 161 -7.51 -10.63 13.87
N ASP A 162 -7.00 -10.54 12.64
CA ASP A 162 -7.83 -10.40 11.44
C ASP A 162 -7.99 -11.76 10.76
N PHE A 163 -9.04 -12.48 11.12
CA PHE A 163 -9.37 -13.81 10.59
C PHE A 163 -10.01 -13.70 9.20
N TRP A 164 -9.25 -13.41 8.17
CA TRP A 164 -9.77 -13.26 6.81
C TRP A 164 -9.85 -14.56 6.02
N LEU A 165 -9.03 -15.58 6.34
CA LEU A 165 -8.95 -16.84 5.58
C LEU A 165 -10.26 -17.64 5.53
N PRO A 166 -11.08 -17.75 6.58
CA PRO A 166 -12.33 -18.51 6.50
C PRO A 166 -13.26 -18.07 5.37
N GLY A 167 -13.33 -16.76 5.07
CA GLY A 167 -14.11 -16.23 3.95
C GLY A 167 -13.27 -16.01 2.68
N GLY A 168 -12.04 -15.55 2.83
CA GLY A 168 -11.13 -15.21 1.73
C GLY A 168 -10.35 -16.39 1.15
N GLY A 169 -10.16 -17.44 1.91
CA GLY A 169 -9.33 -18.60 1.50
C GLY A 169 -9.85 -19.36 0.28
N VAL A 170 -11.12 -19.23 -0.05
CA VAL A 170 -11.70 -19.84 -1.26
C VAL A 170 -11.09 -19.32 -2.56
N TRP A 171 -10.44 -18.17 -2.54
CA TRP A 171 -9.72 -17.60 -3.67
C TRP A 171 -8.33 -18.20 -3.89
N LEU A 172 -7.80 -18.92 -2.90
CA LEU A 172 -6.42 -19.37 -2.88
C LEU A 172 -6.30 -20.81 -3.40
N GLU A 173 -5.53 -20.98 -4.47
CA GLU A 173 -5.22 -22.29 -5.01
C GLU A 173 -3.83 -22.74 -4.56
N GLN A 174 -3.77 -23.76 -3.70
CA GLN A 174 -2.51 -24.36 -3.26
C GLN A 174 -1.79 -25.04 -4.42
N ARG A 175 -0.45 -24.84 -4.51
CA ARG A 175 0.42 -25.43 -5.56
C ARG A 175 1.56 -26.28 -4.94
N PRO A 176 1.27 -27.40 -4.30
CA PRO A 176 2.26 -28.15 -3.52
C PRO A 176 3.45 -28.65 -4.36
N THR A 177 3.27 -28.90 -5.66
CA THR A 177 4.35 -29.28 -6.58
C THR A 177 5.35 -28.16 -6.88
N SER A 178 5.08 -26.94 -6.43
CA SER A 178 5.97 -25.78 -6.53
C SER A 178 6.48 -25.34 -5.16
N ALA A 179 6.36 -26.18 -4.13
CA ALA A 179 6.95 -25.95 -2.83
C ALA A 179 8.47 -25.95 -2.92
N VAL A 180 9.12 -25.16 -2.07
CA VAL A 180 10.58 -25.05 -1.97
C VAL A 180 10.99 -24.97 -0.51
N ASP A 181 12.26 -25.26 -0.24
CA ASP A 181 12.83 -25.24 1.09
C ASP A 181 13.66 -23.96 1.29
N VAL A 182 13.49 -23.36 2.46
CA VAL A 182 14.26 -22.18 2.88
C VAL A 182 15.00 -22.52 4.16
N ASN A 183 16.33 -22.39 4.14
CA ASN A 183 17.20 -22.75 5.26
C ASN A 183 17.62 -21.52 6.06
N PHE A 184 17.49 -21.63 7.38
CA PHE A 184 17.88 -20.61 8.35
C PHE A 184 18.89 -21.13 9.35
N ASP A 185 19.62 -20.23 9.97
CA ASP A 185 20.59 -20.52 11.03
C ASP A 185 21.75 -21.40 10.54
N GLY A 186 22.38 -22.16 11.42
CA GLY A 186 23.46 -23.07 11.06
C GLY A 186 24.81 -22.41 10.87
N LYS A 187 25.70 -23.12 10.19
CA LYS A 187 27.09 -22.67 9.94
C LYS A 187 27.48 -22.95 8.51
N ILE A 188 28.35 -22.13 7.96
CA ILE A 188 28.98 -22.35 6.67
C ILE A 188 30.37 -22.88 6.87
N ASN A 189 30.62 -24.06 6.33
CA ASN A 189 31.94 -24.62 6.15
C ASN A 189 32.39 -24.30 4.73
N GLU A 190 33.60 -23.82 4.58
CA GLU A 190 34.17 -23.51 3.27
C GLU A 190 35.59 -24.00 3.13
N TRP A 191 35.90 -24.56 1.97
CA TRP A 191 37.25 -24.97 1.63
C TRP A 191 37.52 -24.88 0.13
N TRP A 192 38.78 -24.89 -0.23
CA TRP A 192 39.21 -24.82 -1.62
C TRP A 192 39.83 -26.17 -2.04
N ASP A 193 39.45 -26.63 -3.22
CA ASP A 193 40.03 -27.75 -3.90
C ASP A 193 40.60 -27.27 -5.24
N GLY A 194 41.89 -26.97 -5.26
CA GLY A 194 42.51 -26.29 -6.38
C GLY A 194 41.93 -24.88 -6.59
N SER A 195 41.24 -24.68 -7.69
CA SER A 195 40.60 -23.42 -8.01
C SER A 195 39.10 -23.39 -7.64
N TYR A 196 38.54 -24.49 -7.17
CA TYR A 196 37.12 -24.59 -6.84
C TYR A 196 36.84 -24.29 -5.38
N HIS A 197 35.89 -23.41 -5.11
CA HIS A 197 35.42 -23.01 -3.79
C HIS A 197 34.22 -23.83 -3.40
N HIS A 198 34.35 -24.67 -2.40
CA HIS A 198 33.25 -25.49 -1.86
C HIS A 198 32.59 -24.75 -0.70
N ILE A 199 31.29 -24.78 -0.70
CA ILE A 199 30.42 -24.23 0.36
C ILE A 199 29.49 -25.33 0.85
N GLU A 200 29.51 -25.58 2.16
CA GLU A 200 28.61 -26.50 2.82
C GLU A 200 27.86 -25.78 3.95
N HIS A 201 26.53 -25.75 3.87
CA HIS A 201 25.68 -25.22 4.94
C HIS A 201 25.26 -26.40 5.86
N THR A 202 25.56 -26.31 7.14
CA THR A 202 25.30 -27.40 8.13
C THR A 202 24.55 -26.88 9.34
N GLY A 203 23.76 -27.75 9.99
CA GLY A 203 23.04 -27.41 11.22
C GLY A 203 21.95 -26.34 11.06
N TYR A 204 21.41 -26.22 9.88
CA TYR A 204 20.32 -25.29 9.56
C TYR A 204 18.96 -25.85 9.94
N HIS A 205 17.98 -24.95 10.08
CA HIS A 205 16.55 -25.26 10.13
C HIS A 205 15.91 -25.03 8.78
N THR A 206 15.15 -26.02 8.30
CA THR A 206 14.40 -25.92 7.04
C THR A 206 12.97 -25.47 7.30
N VAL A 207 12.53 -24.49 6.54
CA VAL A 207 11.13 -24.02 6.47
C VAL A 207 10.60 -24.39 5.10
N HIS A 208 9.52 -25.19 5.05
CA HIS A 208 8.85 -25.52 3.79
C HIS A 208 7.96 -24.36 3.36
N ALA A 209 8.28 -23.76 2.23
CA ALA A 209 7.50 -22.68 1.64
C ALA A 209 6.48 -23.28 0.67
N ILE A 210 5.21 -23.29 1.09
CA ILE A 210 4.09 -23.81 0.30
C ILE A 210 3.39 -22.64 -0.41
N PRO A 211 3.35 -22.65 -1.76
CA PRO A 211 2.74 -21.53 -2.49
C PRO A 211 1.24 -21.68 -2.67
N TYR A 212 0.55 -20.55 -2.54
CA TYR A 212 -0.87 -20.37 -2.84
C TYR A 212 -1.02 -19.27 -3.89
N ASP A 213 -1.73 -19.54 -4.96
CA ASP A 213 -1.93 -18.61 -6.06
C ASP A 213 -3.28 -17.90 -5.90
N LEU A 214 -3.27 -16.56 -5.91
CA LEU A 214 -4.42 -15.67 -6.03
C LEU A 214 -4.43 -15.06 -7.42
N MET A 215 -5.45 -15.35 -8.20
CA MET A 215 -5.56 -14.85 -9.57
C MET A 215 -6.15 -13.44 -9.66
N VAL A 216 -5.65 -12.63 -10.57
CA VAL A 216 -6.10 -11.26 -10.84
C VAL A 216 -6.36 -11.09 -12.33
N ALA A 217 -7.64 -10.94 -12.69
CA ALA A 217 -8.04 -10.69 -14.07
C ALA A 217 -7.86 -9.22 -14.45
N GLY A 218 -7.34 -8.96 -15.64
CA GLY A 218 -7.35 -7.64 -16.26
C GLY A 218 -8.71 -7.29 -16.87
N LYS A 219 -8.93 -6.00 -17.15
CA LYS A 219 -10.14 -5.54 -17.83
C LYS A 219 -10.22 -6.16 -19.25
N ASP A 220 -11.40 -6.58 -19.63
CA ASP A 220 -11.72 -7.42 -20.80
C ASP A 220 -11.35 -8.91 -20.63
N GLY A 221 -10.75 -9.32 -19.53
CA GLY A 221 -10.52 -10.70 -19.14
C GLY A 221 -9.61 -11.50 -20.09
N LYS A 222 -8.76 -10.86 -20.87
CA LYS A 222 -7.80 -11.53 -21.74
C LYS A 222 -6.61 -12.08 -20.97
N THR A 223 -6.18 -11.36 -19.97
CA THR A 223 -5.00 -11.68 -19.16
C THR A 223 -5.40 -11.93 -17.75
N VAL A 224 -4.87 -13.00 -17.17
CA VAL A 224 -4.97 -13.32 -15.75
C VAL A 224 -3.57 -13.54 -15.22
N ASN A 225 -3.09 -12.62 -14.42
CA ASN A 225 -1.85 -12.72 -13.67
C ASN A 225 -2.08 -13.34 -12.28
N VAL A 226 -1.02 -13.58 -11.55
CA VAL A 226 -1.04 -14.28 -10.26
C VAL A 226 -0.29 -13.49 -9.23
N LEU A 227 -0.86 -13.43 -8.03
CA LEU A 227 -0.15 -13.14 -6.78
C LEU A 227 0.13 -14.48 -6.10
N ARG A 228 1.39 -14.86 -6.01
CA ARG A 228 1.85 -16.05 -5.28
C ARG A 228 2.16 -15.73 -3.84
N LEU A 229 1.53 -16.45 -2.95
CA LEU A 229 1.58 -16.25 -1.51
C LEU A 229 2.27 -17.46 -0.86
N TRP A 230 3.32 -17.20 -0.12
CA TRP A 230 4.08 -18.25 0.57
C TRP A 230 3.56 -18.50 1.98
N SER A 231 3.23 -19.74 2.30
CA SER A 231 2.92 -20.22 3.65
C SER A 231 4.13 -20.94 4.21
N ALA A 232 4.57 -20.59 5.41
CA ALA A 232 5.63 -21.28 6.11
C ALA A 232 5.04 -22.48 6.83
N GLU A 233 5.53 -23.67 6.51
CA GLU A 233 5.10 -24.92 7.12
C GLU A 233 6.32 -25.70 7.63
N CYS A 234 6.11 -26.43 8.74
CA CYS A 234 7.08 -27.35 9.30
C CYS A 234 6.52 -28.75 9.21
N GLN A 235 7.28 -29.66 8.64
CA GLN A 235 6.92 -31.08 8.61
C GLN A 235 7.43 -31.84 9.84
N ASP A 236 8.33 -31.22 10.61
CA ASP A 236 8.89 -31.82 11.81
C ASP A 236 7.87 -31.85 12.94
N PHE A 237 7.65 -33.02 13.47
CA PHE A 237 6.81 -33.25 14.63
C PHE A 237 7.54 -34.23 15.55
N ASP A 238 7.86 -33.79 16.75
CA ASP A 238 8.57 -34.63 17.72
C ASP A 238 7.64 -35.71 18.31
N MET A 239 7.54 -36.82 17.57
CA MET A 239 6.76 -38.00 18.01
C MET A 239 7.25 -38.54 19.34
N SER A 240 8.54 -38.39 19.67
CA SER A 240 9.09 -38.89 20.94
C SER A 240 8.57 -38.04 22.11
N ALA A 241 8.67 -36.72 22.01
CA ALA A 241 8.11 -35.82 23.01
C ALA A 241 6.59 -36.00 23.16
N PHE A 242 5.88 -36.12 22.03
CA PHE A 242 4.43 -36.36 22.04
C PHE A 242 4.06 -37.64 22.80
N ASN A 243 4.73 -38.77 22.50
CA ASN A 243 4.47 -40.04 23.16
C ASN A 243 4.87 -40.05 24.64
N GLN A 244 5.74 -39.15 25.07
CA GLN A 244 6.10 -38.93 26.49
C GLN A 244 5.15 -37.98 27.22
N GLY A 245 4.12 -37.46 26.53
CA GLY A 245 3.15 -36.50 27.08
C GLY A 245 3.61 -35.03 27.08
N ASP A 246 4.78 -34.74 26.52
CA ASP A 246 5.26 -33.35 26.33
C ASP A 246 4.73 -32.76 25.03
N TYR A 247 3.43 -32.46 25.04
CA TYR A 247 2.72 -31.94 23.85
C TYR A 247 3.19 -30.53 23.46
N VAL A 248 3.64 -29.71 24.41
CA VAL A 248 4.15 -28.38 24.14
C VAL A 248 5.43 -28.46 23.31
N ARG A 249 6.40 -29.25 23.78
CA ARG A 249 7.66 -29.45 23.11
C ARG A 249 7.47 -30.07 21.71
N ALA A 250 6.55 -31.05 21.60
CA ALA A 250 6.24 -31.70 20.33
C ALA A 250 5.74 -30.72 19.24
N LEU A 251 5.13 -29.60 19.62
CA LEU A 251 4.58 -28.58 18.74
C LEU A 251 5.46 -27.32 18.62
N GLU A 252 6.44 -27.14 19.51
CA GLU A 252 7.20 -25.90 19.63
C GLU A 252 7.92 -25.51 18.33
N GLN A 253 8.65 -26.45 17.72
CA GLN A 253 9.37 -26.19 16.49
C GLN A 253 8.44 -25.83 15.35
N ARG A 254 7.31 -26.52 15.24
CA ARG A 254 6.28 -26.24 14.27
C ARG A 254 5.69 -24.83 14.47
N ALA A 255 5.31 -24.48 15.70
CA ALA A 255 4.75 -23.19 16.04
C ALA A 255 5.73 -22.05 15.71
N MET A 256 7.01 -22.22 16.05
CA MET A 256 8.07 -21.25 15.75
C MET A 256 8.23 -21.04 14.24
N THR A 257 8.23 -22.10 13.45
CA THR A 257 8.36 -22.04 11.99
C THR A 257 7.14 -21.35 11.36
N GLU A 258 5.93 -21.77 11.73
CA GLU A 258 4.69 -21.21 11.19
C GLU A 258 4.49 -19.73 11.56
N THR A 259 5.15 -19.24 12.63
CA THR A 259 5.11 -17.81 13.03
C THR A 259 5.59 -16.89 11.90
N ILE A 260 6.45 -17.33 11.00
CA ILE A 260 6.94 -16.55 9.84
C ILE A 260 5.79 -16.05 8.98
N SER A 261 4.72 -16.84 8.82
CA SER A 261 3.56 -16.46 8.01
C SER A 261 2.30 -16.11 8.82
N LYS A 262 2.43 -15.79 10.13
CA LYS A 262 1.27 -15.47 10.98
C LYS A 262 0.79 -14.03 10.82
N VAL A 263 1.66 -13.05 11.03
CA VAL A 263 1.30 -11.64 11.16
C VAL A 263 2.17 -10.76 10.28
N LEU A 264 1.55 -9.83 9.56
CA LEU A 264 2.25 -8.80 8.81
C LEU A 264 2.78 -7.73 9.77
N TYR A 265 4.05 -7.36 9.64
CA TYR A 265 4.72 -6.34 10.45
C TYR A 265 4.59 -6.58 11.96
N PRO A 266 5.15 -7.70 12.48
CA PRO A 266 5.27 -7.87 13.92
C PRO A 266 6.08 -6.72 14.52
N GLU A 267 5.81 -6.42 15.80
CA GLU A 267 6.56 -5.40 16.53
C GLU A 267 8.05 -5.78 16.60
N ASP A 268 8.93 -4.82 16.34
CA ASP A 268 10.38 -5.02 16.21
C ASP A 268 11.21 -4.12 17.14
N ASN A 269 10.61 -3.63 18.21
CA ASN A 269 11.32 -2.90 19.26
C ASN A 269 12.26 -3.80 20.10
N HIS A 270 12.13 -5.12 19.97
CA HIS A 270 12.96 -6.14 20.62
C HIS A 270 13.61 -7.08 19.60
N ILE A 271 14.62 -7.82 20.05
CA ILE A 271 15.46 -8.65 19.15
C ILE A 271 14.69 -9.80 18.49
N GLU A 272 13.73 -10.40 19.21
CA GLU A 272 12.88 -11.47 18.69
C GLU A 272 12.02 -10.97 17.52
N GLY A 273 11.43 -9.79 17.65
CA GLY A 273 10.65 -9.17 16.58
C GLY A 273 11.50 -8.80 15.37
N LYS A 274 12.72 -8.26 15.61
CA LYS A 274 13.68 -8.02 14.51
C LYS A 274 14.06 -9.32 13.83
N SER A 275 14.35 -10.38 14.60
CA SER A 275 14.68 -11.70 14.06
C SER A 275 13.52 -12.26 13.23
N LEU A 276 12.28 -12.14 13.70
CA LEU A 276 11.10 -12.60 12.97
C LEU A 276 10.91 -11.81 11.66
N ARG A 277 11.04 -10.48 11.67
CA ARG A 277 10.96 -9.66 10.46
C ARG A 277 12.04 -10.02 9.44
N LEU A 278 13.27 -10.25 9.89
CA LEU A 278 14.34 -10.71 9.01
C LEU A 278 14.02 -12.08 8.39
N ARG A 279 13.51 -13.02 9.20
CA ARG A 279 13.08 -14.35 8.71
C ARG A 279 11.95 -14.22 7.70
N GLN A 280 10.97 -13.34 7.92
CA GLN A 280 9.89 -13.06 6.96
C GLN A 280 10.45 -12.56 5.62
N GLN A 281 11.36 -11.58 5.65
CA GLN A 281 11.95 -11.03 4.42
C GLN A 281 12.75 -12.09 3.66
N TYR A 282 13.61 -12.85 4.34
CA TYR A 282 14.40 -13.88 3.67
C TYR A 282 13.55 -15.05 3.21
N PHE A 283 12.55 -15.44 3.97
CA PHE A 283 11.59 -16.48 3.56
C PHE A 283 10.87 -16.11 2.26
N LEU A 284 10.30 -14.89 2.18
CA LEU A 284 9.69 -14.39 0.97
C LEU A 284 10.66 -14.42 -0.21
N VAL A 285 11.85 -13.88 0.00
CA VAL A 285 12.87 -13.71 -1.03
C VAL A 285 13.38 -15.04 -1.53
N SER A 286 13.81 -15.92 -0.63
CA SER A 286 14.42 -17.21 -1.03
C SER A 286 13.42 -18.09 -1.75
N ALA A 287 12.20 -18.21 -1.23
CA ALA A 287 11.14 -18.98 -1.89
C ALA A 287 10.81 -18.42 -3.29
N SER A 288 10.74 -17.09 -3.42
CA SER A 288 10.41 -16.44 -4.69
C SER A 288 11.52 -16.57 -5.72
N VAL A 289 12.78 -16.34 -5.32
CA VAL A 289 13.95 -16.48 -6.21
C VAL A 289 14.08 -17.92 -6.71
N GLN A 290 13.93 -18.91 -5.83
CA GLN A 290 13.96 -20.32 -6.22
C GLN A 290 12.84 -20.64 -7.23
N ASP A 291 11.59 -20.17 -7.00
CA ASP A 291 10.48 -20.39 -7.95
C ASP A 291 10.75 -19.74 -9.30
N ILE A 292 11.26 -18.50 -9.32
CA ILE A 292 11.60 -17.76 -10.55
C ILE A 292 12.67 -18.51 -11.36
N LEU A 293 13.77 -18.84 -10.71
CA LEU A 293 14.90 -19.50 -11.38
C LEU A 293 14.58 -20.92 -11.82
N ASN A 294 13.86 -21.70 -11.00
CA ASN A 294 13.39 -23.03 -11.37
C ASN A 294 12.40 -23.01 -12.56
N ARG A 295 11.53 -22.01 -12.65
CA ARG A 295 10.64 -21.80 -13.80
C ARG A 295 11.45 -21.47 -15.06
N HIS A 296 12.44 -20.61 -14.91
CA HIS A 296 13.30 -20.21 -16.01
C HIS A 296 14.11 -21.40 -16.54
N LEU A 297 14.77 -22.16 -15.64
CA LEU A 297 15.55 -23.35 -16.00
C LEU A 297 14.72 -24.41 -16.70
N ARG A 298 13.49 -24.66 -16.23
CA ARG A 298 12.58 -25.63 -16.88
C ARG A 298 12.24 -25.23 -18.32
N LYS A 299 12.24 -23.93 -18.64
CA LYS A 299 11.91 -23.44 -19.97
C LYS A 299 13.12 -23.32 -20.89
N TYR A 300 14.22 -22.77 -20.36
CA TYR A 300 15.38 -22.37 -21.17
C TYR A 300 16.63 -23.23 -20.95
N ASN A 301 16.65 -24.06 -19.90
CA ASN A 301 17.78 -24.91 -19.52
C ASN A 301 19.12 -24.16 -19.35
N THR A 302 19.07 -22.86 -19.14
CA THR A 302 20.20 -21.97 -18.87
C THR A 302 19.73 -20.74 -18.12
N LEU A 303 20.63 -20.07 -17.36
CA LEU A 303 20.38 -18.77 -16.76
C LEU A 303 21.11 -17.63 -17.49
N ASP A 304 21.85 -17.91 -18.55
CA ASP A 304 22.62 -16.91 -19.28
C ASP A 304 21.74 -15.81 -19.92
N ASN A 305 20.51 -16.16 -20.28
CA ASN A 305 19.52 -15.23 -20.84
C ASN A 305 18.55 -14.66 -19.79
N LEU A 306 18.86 -14.82 -18.48
CA LEU A 306 17.96 -14.39 -17.41
C LEU A 306 17.53 -12.91 -17.55
N PRO A 307 18.42 -11.92 -17.76
CA PRO A 307 18.03 -10.52 -17.89
C PRO A 307 17.11 -10.22 -19.08
N ASP A 308 17.16 -11.05 -20.14
CA ASP A 308 16.34 -10.85 -21.34
C ASP A 308 14.92 -11.38 -21.17
N LYS A 309 14.70 -12.31 -20.23
CA LYS A 309 13.44 -13.03 -20.02
C LYS A 309 12.79 -12.72 -18.68
N VAL A 310 13.53 -12.16 -17.74
CA VAL A 310 13.11 -11.91 -16.36
C VAL A 310 13.44 -10.47 -15.97
N ALA A 311 12.48 -9.80 -15.34
CA ALA A 311 12.71 -8.58 -14.57
C ALA A 311 12.25 -8.86 -13.13
N ILE A 312 13.10 -8.59 -12.13
CA ILE A 312 12.73 -8.68 -10.72
C ILE A 312 12.66 -7.27 -10.15
N HIS A 313 11.50 -6.92 -9.60
CA HIS A 313 11.27 -5.61 -9.02
C HIS A 313 11.21 -5.66 -7.50
N ILE A 314 12.10 -4.91 -6.86
CA ILE A 314 12.24 -4.78 -5.41
C ILE A 314 11.38 -3.60 -4.95
N ASN A 315 10.24 -3.90 -4.30
CA ASN A 315 9.30 -2.89 -3.82
C ASN A 315 9.65 -2.47 -2.39
N ASP A 316 10.26 -1.33 -2.24
CA ASP A 316 10.98 -0.86 -1.05
C ASP A 316 12.18 -1.78 -0.70
N THR A 317 12.81 -1.58 0.45
CA THR A 317 13.99 -2.36 0.87
C THR A 317 13.65 -3.74 1.42
N HIS A 318 12.39 -4.06 1.67
CA HIS A 318 11.99 -5.31 2.30
C HIS A 318 12.46 -6.56 1.53
N PRO A 319 12.39 -6.63 0.18
CA PRO A 319 12.90 -7.78 -0.58
C PRO A 319 14.34 -7.61 -1.08
N THR A 320 15.14 -6.72 -0.52
CA THR A 320 16.54 -6.46 -0.96
C THR A 320 17.41 -7.72 -0.92
N LEU A 321 17.14 -8.63 0.02
CA LEU A 321 17.87 -9.90 0.11
C LEU A 321 17.76 -10.76 -1.15
N SER A 322 16.87 -10.43 -2.10
CA SER A 322 16.82 -11.08 -3.42
C SER A 322 18.13 -10.93 -4.21
N ILE A 323 18.89 -9.86 -3.97
CA ILE A 323 20.18 -9.63 -4.62
C ILE A 323 21.20 -10.71 -4.20
N PRO A 324 21.56 -10.83 -2.90
CA PRO A 324 22.49 -11.88 -2.48
C PRO A 324 21.90 -13.30 -2.61
N GLU A 325 20.58 -13.51 -2.58
CA GLU A 325 19.98 -14.82 -2.79
C GLU A 325 20.07 -15.26 -4.26
N LEU A 326 19.90 -14.36 -5.21
CA LEU A 326 20.18 -14.63 -6.64
C LEU A 326 21.65 -15.03 -6.83
N MET A 327 22.56 -14.28 -6.19
CA MET A 327 23.99 -14.64 -6.21
C MET A 327 24.23 -16.04 -5.62
N ARG A 328 23.62 -16.34 -4.45
CA ARG A 328 23.76 -17.65 -3.81
C ARG A 328 23.32 -18.76 -4.75
N PHE A 329 22.16 -18.63 -5.37
CA PHE A 329 21.64 -19.66 -6.28
C PHE A 329 22.56 -19.87 -7.50
N LEU A 330 23.02 -18.76 -8.11
CA LEU A 330 23.94 -18.83 -9.25
C LEU A 330 25.29 -19.44 -8.89
N LEU A 331 25.85 -19.05 -7.74
CA LEU A 331 27.18 -19.54 -7.30
C LEU A 331 27.12 -20.98 -6.79
N ASP A 332 26.23 -21.22 -5.81
CA ASP A 332 26.25 -22.44 -5.01
C ASP A 332 25.44 -23.57 -5.64
N GLU A 333 24.31 -23.27 -6.32
CA GLU A 333 23.45 -24.28 -6.94
C GLU A 333 23.80 -24.52 -8.43
N CYS A 334 24.24 -23.46 -9.14
CA CYS A 334 24.48 -23.53 -10.58
C CYS A 334 25.95 -23.48 -10.97
N GLY A 335 26.89 -23.23 -10.04
CA GLY A 335 28.32 -23.22 -10.27
C GLY A 335 28.84 -22.08 -11.16
N TYR A 336 28.11 -20.97 -11.21
CA TYR A 336 28.57 -19.78 -11.94
C TYR A 336 29.76 -19.12 -11.21
N GLY A 337 30.69 -18.56 -11.96
CA GLY A 337 31.71 -17.70 -11.39
C GLY A 337 31.11 -16.34 -10.96
N TRP A 338 31.74 -15.70 -9.97
CA TRP A 338 31.25 -14.46 -9.36
C TRP A 338 30.91 -13.36 -10.36
N ASP A 339 31.83 -13.04 -11.27
CA ASP A 339 31.67 -11.91 -12.18
C ASP A 339 30.51 -12.11 -13.14
N LYS A 340 30.33 -13.34 -13.66
CA LYS A 340 29.18 -13.68 -14.49
C LYS A 340 27.87 -13.65 -13.71
N ALA A 341 27.86 -14.21 -12.51
CA ALA A 341 26.69 -14.19 -11.63
C ALA A 341 26.27 -12.74 -11.31
N TRP A 342 27.25 -11.90 -11.00
CA TRP A 342 27.02 -10.48 -10.68
C TRP A 342 26.46 -9.70 -11.90
N ASP A 343 27.00 -9.91 -13.10
CA ASP A 343 26.45 -9.32 -14.33
C ASP A 343 24.98 -9.69 -14.54
N LEU A 344 24.65 -10.96 -14.40
CA LEU A 344 23.28 -11.45 -14.54
C LEU A 344 22.34 -10.83 -13.50
N VAL A 345 22.75 -10.79 -12.22
CA VAL A 345 21.93 -10.23 -11.13
C VAL A 345 21.69 -8.73 -11.34
N THR A 346 22.76 -7.97 -11.58
CA THR A 346 22.65 -6.50 -11.68
C THR A 346 21.83 -6.06 -12.89
N ARG A 347 21.76 -6.85 -13.96
CA ARG A 347 20.91 -6.60 -15.14
C ARG A 347 19.47 -7.07 -14.98
N THR A 348 19.18 -7.85 -13.93
CA THR A 348 17.84 -8.43 -13.71
C THR A 348 17.02 -7.66 -12.69
N VAL A 349 17.66 -6.99 -11.71
CA VAL A 349 17.00 -6.37 -10.56
C VAL A 349 16.83 -4.87 -10.72
N ALA A 350 15.66 -4.34 -10.32
CA ALA A 350 15.35 -2.92 -10.23
C ALA A 350 14.70 -2.61 -8.87
N TYR A 351 14.85 -1.39 -8.38
CA TYR A 351 14.43 -0.98 -7.04
C TYR A 351 13.60 0.28 -7.07
N THR A 352 12.47 0.26 -6.38
CA THR A 352 11.69 1.46 -6.04
C THR A 352 11.88 1.82 -4.58
N ASN A 353 12.36 3.04 -4.33
CA ASN A 353 12.41 3.60 -2.98
C ASN A 353 11.07 4.26 -2.63
N HIS A 354 10.58 4.06 -1.41
CA HIS A 354 9.36 4.68 -0.88
C HIS A 354 9.61 5.55 0.36
N THR A 355 10.87 5.75 0.72
CA THR A 355 11.29 6.39 1.98
C THR A 355 12.10 7.65 1.69
N ILE A 356 11.70 8.80 2.25
CA ILE A 356 12.44 10.06 2.12
C ILE A 356 13.42 10.25 3.28
N MET A 357 12.95 9.97 4.52
CA MET A 357 13.73 10.25 5.72
C MET A 357 14.90 9.27 5.85
N SER A 358 16.12 9.77 5.89
CA SER A 358 17.34 8.96 5.97
C SER A 358 17.37 8.03 7.19
N GLU A 359 16.82 8.49 8.33
CA GLU A 359 16.73 7.71 9.56
C GLU A 359 15.69 6.55 9.49
N ALA A 360 14.80 6.59 8.51
CA ALA A 360 13.82 5.53 8.28
C ALA A 360 14.28 4.50 7.24
N LEU A 361 15.47 4.66 6.65
CA LEU A 361 16.08 3.66 5.77
C LEU A 361 16.44 2.40 6.56
N GLU A 362 16.00 1.25 6.06
CA GLU A 362 16.16 -0.03 6.76
C GLU A 362 17.61 -0.44 6.89
N CYS A 363 17.99 -0.77 8.13
CA CYS A 363 19.31 -1.30 8.48
C CYS A 363 19.17 -2.55 9.35
N TRP A 364 20.03 -3.54 9.12
CA TRP A 364 20.07 -4.76 9.91
C TRP A 364 21.40 -4.91 10.64
N PRO A 365 21.40 -5.27 11.94
CA PRO A 365 22.64 -5.62 12.64
C PRO A 365 23.39 -6.75 11.92
N VAL A 366 24.68 -6.59 11.71
CA VAL A 366 25.53 -7.61 11.06
C VAL A 366 25.41 -8.96 11.75
N GLU A 367 25.47 -8.98 13.09
CA GLU A 367 25.43 -10.23 13.86
C GLU A 367 24.09 -10.97 13.69
N LEU A 368 22.96 -10.25 13.53
CA LEU A 368 21.69 -10.86 13.30
C LEU A 368 21.62 -11.55 11.93
N ILE A 369 22.10 -10.89 10.88
CA ILE A 369 22.16 -11.46 9.52
C ILE A 369 23.09 -12.68 9.50
N LYS A 370 24.26 -12.55 10.13
CA LYS A 370 25.29 -13.58 10.20
C LYS A 370 24.80 -14.84 10.95
N GLU A 371 24.01 -14.65 11.99
CA GLU A 371 23.41 -15.76 12.77
C GLU A 371 22.27 -16.44 12.00
N ARG A 372 21.35 -15.67 11.43
CA ARG A 372 20.11 -16.19 10.83
C ARG A 372 20.29 -16.70 9.40
N ILE A 373 21.14 -16.05 8.61
CA ILE A 373 21.35 -16.35 7.18
C ILE A 373 22.85 -16.22 6.83
N PRO A 374 23.71 -17.09 7.39
CA PRO A 374 25.17 -16.94 7.37
C PRO A 374 25.75 -16.88 5.96
N ARG A 375 25.23 -17.68 5.00
CA ARG A 375 25.71 -17.64 3.62
C ARG A 375 25.38 -16.32 2.92
N ILE A 376 24.21 -15.78 3.16
CA ILE A 376 23.80 -14.48 2.64
C ILE A 376 24.70 -13.37 3.17
N TYR A 377 25.06 -13.42 4.46
CA TYR A 377 26.04 -12.50 5.03
C TYR A 377 27.38 -12.55 4.31
N GLN A 378 27.92 -13.73 4.02
CA GLN A 378 29.20 -13.86 3.30
C GLN A 378 29.12 -13.20 1.92
N ILE A 379 28.03 -13.40 1.20
CA ILE A 379 27.81 -12.80 -0.12
C ILE A 379 27.69 -11.26 -0.02
N ILE A 380 26.91 -10.74 0.93
CA ILE A 380 26.81 -9.29 1.15
C ILE A 380 28.17 -8.68 1.48
N LYS A 381 28.96 -9.34 2.31
CA LYS A 381 30.32 -8.90 2.67
C LYS A 381 31.22 -8.82 1.44
N GLU A 382 31.16 -9.79 0.55
CA GLU A 382 31.95 -9.77 -0.69
C GLU A 382 31.43 -8.71 -1.68
N ILE A 383 30.12 -8.49 -1.78
CA ILE A 383 29.53 -7.39 -2.56
C ILE A 383 30.05 -6.04 -2.03
N ASP A 384 30.00 -5.82 -0.71
CA ASP A 384 30.47 -4.57 -0.09
C ASP A 384 31.98 -4.36 -0.37
N ARG A 385 32.80 -5.40 -0.20
CA ARG A 385 34.22 -5.34 -0.47
C ARG A 385 34.55 -4.92 -1.90
N ARG A 386 33.87 -5.52 -2.88
CA ARG A 386 34.08 -5.19 -4.30
C ARG A 386 33.56 -3.80 -4.62
N PHE A 387 32.38 -3.45 -4.12
CA PHE A 387 31.79 -2.13 -4.32
C PHE A 387 32.65 -0.99 -3.72
N ARG A 388 33.21 -1.18 -2.52
CA ARG A 388 34.18 -0.23 -1.93
C ARG A 388 35.39 -0.02 -2.83
N GLY A 389 35.94 -1.09 -3.40
CA GLY A 389 37.05 -1.02 -4.36
C GLY A 389 36.68 -0.25 -5.63
N GLU A 390 35.49 -0.47 -6.16
CA GLU A 390 34.96 0.24 -7.33
C GLU A 390 34.78 1.73 -7.04
N VAL A 391 34.16 2.10 -5.92
CA VAL A 391 33.96 3.50 -5.52
C VAL A 391 35.31 4.19 -5.35
N LEU A 392 36.26 3.55 -4.68
CA LEU A 392 37.62 4.12 -4.50
C LEU A 392 38.32 4.35 -5.84
N SER A 393 38.20 3.38 -6.75
CA SER A 393 38.77 3.49 -8.11
C SER A 393 38.15 4.62 -8.93
N ARG A 394 36.84 4.84 -8.79
CA ARG A 394 36.13 5.89 -9.53
C ARG A 394 36.32 7.29 -8.96
N THR A 395 36.35 7.42 -7.62
CA THR A 395 36.29 8.72 -6.95
C THR A 395 37.65 9.16 -6.38
N GLY A 396 38.55 8.23 -6.07
CA GLY A 396 39.77 8.50 -5.33
C GLY A 396 39.56 9.00 -3.90
N ASP A 397 38.32 9.03 -3.40
CA ASP A 397 37.92 9.61 -2.11
C ASP A 397 37.48 8.54 -1.11
N PRO A 398 38.30 8.24 -0.08
CA PRO A 398 37.92 7.31 0.98
C PRO A 398 36.66 7.72 1.75
N ALA A 399 36.38 9.03 1.87
CA ALA A 399 35.20 9.50 2.57
C ALA A 399 33.90 9.13 1.78
N THR A 400 33.93 9.19 0.46
CA THR A 400 32.83 8.72 -0.38
C THR A 400 32.66 7.20 -0.25
N VAL A 401 33.74 6.42 -0.17
CA VAL A 401 33.68 4.98 0.08
C VAL A 401 32.91 4.68 1.37
N GLU A 402 33.22 5.38 2.46
CA GLU A 402 32.52 5.17 3.74
C GLU A 402 31.05 5.62 3.68
N ARG A 403 30.73 6.75 3.04
CA ARG A 403 29.35 7.22 2.92
C ARG A 403 28.48 6.24 2.10
N THR A 404 29.05 5.63 1.08
CA THR A 404 28.32 4.72 0.17
C THR A 404 28.39 3.25 0.57
N ALA A 405 29.24 2.86 1.52
CA ALA A 405 29.42 1.49 1.95
C ALA A 405 28.10 0.81 2.32
N ILE A 406 27.98 -0.46 1.99
CA ILE A 406 26.80 -1.30 2.31
C ILE A 406 26.88 -1.72 3.79
N ILE A 407 28.06 -2.15 4.24
CA ILE A 407 28.30 -2.50 5.64
C ILE A 407 29.07 -1.36 6.31
N GLN A 408 28.48 -0.76 7.34
CA GLN A 408 29.11 0.30 8.10
C GLN A 408 28.64 0.29 9.55
N ASN A 409 29.55 0.58 10.49
CA ASN A 409 29.23 0.69 11.93
C ASN A 409 28.43 -0.50 12.49
N GLY A 410 28.73 -1.72 12.05
CA GLY A 410 28.09 -2.93 12.53
C GLY A 410 26.67 -3.18 12.00
N VAL A 411 26.22 -2.41 10.99
CA VAL A 411 24.93 -2.61 10.33
C VAL A 411 25.08 -2.76 8.82
N ILE A 412 24.11 -3.46 8.23
CA ILE A 412 23.94 -3.58 6.78
C ILE A 412 22.85 -2.60 6.36
N ARG A 413 23.20 -1.68 5.46
CA ARG A 413 22.30 -0.64 4.93
C ARG A 413 21.60 -1.16 3.68
N MET A 414 20.33 -1.51 3.78
CA MET A 414 19.61 -2.22 2.72
C MET A 414 19.40 -1.36 1.47
N ALA A 415 19.08 -0.08 1.64
CA ALA A 415 18.97 0.85 0.51
C ALA A 415 20.30 1.00 -0.25
N ASN A 416 21.43 1.04 0.47
CA ASN A 416 22.75 1.10 -0.15
C ASN A 416 23.04 -0.15 -0.98
N LEU A 417 22.66 -1.34 -0.48
CA LEU A 417 22.77 -2.59 -1.24
C LEU A 417 21.92 -2.55 -2.52
N CYS A 418 20.68 -2.03 -2.45
CA CYS A 418 19.82 -1.86 -3.63
C CYS A 418 20.44 -0.91 -4.66
N VAL A 419 20.86 0.29 -4.23
CA VAL A 419 21.40 1.31 -5.15
C VAL A 419 22.71 0.87 -5.79
N ALA A 420 23.56 0.16 -5.05
CA ALA A 420 24.80 -0.42 -5.58
C ALA A 420 24.53 -1.48 -6.67
N SER A 421 23.50 -2.30 -6.49
CA SER A 421 23.28 -3.52 -7.27
C SER A 421 22.26 -3.40 -8.40
N CYS A 422 21.20 -2.60 -8.22
CA CYS A 422 20.11 -2.49 -9.22
C CYS A 422 20.53 -1.67 -10.43
N HIS A 423 20.05 -2.06 -11.62
CA HIS A 423 20.28 -1.28 -12.84
C HIS A 423 19.49 0.03 -12.84
N THR A 424 18.35 0.06 -12.15
CA THR A 424 17.50 1.26 -12.08
C THR A 424 16.96 1.42 -10.66
N VAL A 425 16.95 2.67 -10.18
CA VAL A 425 16.40 3.12 -8.92
C VAL A 425 15.40 4.22 -9.21
N ASN A 426 14.14 4.05 -8.83
CA ASN A 426 13.16 5.09 -9.03
C ASN A 426 12.54 5.60 -7.73
N GLY A 427 12.21 6.89 -7.75
CA GLY A 427 11.30 7.49 -6.79
C GLY A 427 9.85 7.38 -7.27
N VAL A 428 8.91 7.80 -6.42
CA VAL A 428 7.46 7.57 -6.57
C VAL A 428 6.64 8.85 -6.77
N SER A 429 7.31 9.99 -6.83
CA SER A 429 6.82 11.29 -7.27
C SER A 429 8.01 12.09 -7.80
N LYS A 430 7.75 13.15 -8.55
CA LYS A 430 8.82 13.98 -9.09
C LYS A 430 9.69 14.58 -7.99
N LEU A 431 9.06 15.20 -6.99
CA LEU A 431 9.75 15.77 -5.84
C LEU A 431 10.58 14.71 -5.10
N HIS A 432 10.00 13.53 -4.86
CA HIS A 432 10.73 12.43 -4.21
C HIS A 432 11.97 12.02 -5.00
N SER A 433 11.85 11.88 -6.31
CA SER A 433 12.98 11.49 -7.17
C SER A 433 14.09 12.55 -7.17
N GLU A 434 13.74 13.83 -7.09
CA GLU A 434 14.70 14.93 -6.92
C GLU A 434 15.41 14.84 -5.55
N ILE A 435 14.70 14.53 -4.48
CA ILE A 435 15.27 14.33 -3.13
C ILE A 435 16.22 13.11 -3.11
N LEU A 436 15.87 12.02 -3.79
CA LEU A 436 16.76 10.85 -3.89
C LEU A 436 18.14 11.22 -4.48
N VAL A 437 18.15 12.02 -5.53
CA VAL A 437 19.36 12.42 -6.25
C VAL A 437 20.15 13.49 -5.49
N ASN A 438 19.44 14.50 -4.96
CA ASN A 438 20.09 15.69 -4.41
C ASN A 438 20.46 15.56 -2.93
N GLU A 439 19.80 14.67 -2.19
CA GLU A 439 19.97 14.56 -0.73
C GLU A 439 20.32 13.14 -0.31
N LEU A 440 19.47 12.14 -0.59
CA LEU A 440 19.55 10.82 0.02
C LEU A 440 20.66 9.95 -0.57
N PHE A 441 20.83 9.95 -1.89
CA PHE A 441 21.79 9.13 -2.64
C PHE A 441 22.72 9.97 -3.52
N THR A 442 23.06 11.17 -3.06
CA THR A 442 23.84 12.16 -3.83
C THR A 442 25.16 11.59 -4.35
N ASP A 443 25.92 10.86 -3.52
CA ASP A 443 27.19 10.29 -3.94
C ASP A 443 27.01 9.22 -5.03
N TYR A 444 25.97 8.38 -4.90
CA TYR A 444 25.62 7.41 -5.94
C TYR A 444 25.18 8.08 -7.24
N ALA A 445 24.33 9.10 -7.12
CA ALA A 445 23.82 9.82 -8.28
C ALA A 445 24.93 10.56 -9.06
N LYS A 446 25.97 11.01 -8.37
CA LYS A 446 27.18 11.56 -9.04
C LYS A 446 27.97 10.51 -9.79
N MET A 447 28.03 9.27 -9.29
CA MET A 447 28.79 8.18 -9.93
C MET A 447 28.02 7.51 -11.07
N THR A 448 26.69 7.36 -10.92
CA THR A 448 25.83 6.61 -11.84
C THR A 448 24.47 7.32 -11.98
N PRO A 449 24.44 8.55 -12.55
CA PRO A 449 23.21 9.33 -12.67
C PRO A 449 22.14 8.63 -13.53
N GLU A 450 22.56 7.81 -14.48
CA GLU A 450 21.69 7.05 -15.38
C GLU A 450 20.83 6.01 -14.68
N LYS A 451 21.20 5.60 -13.46
CA LYS A 451 20.38 4.66 -12.67
C LYS A 451 19.10 5.29 -12.09
N PHE A 452 19.09 6.61 -11.89
CA PHE A 452 18.02 7.29 -11.19
C PHE A 452 16.94 7.79 -12.14
N THR A 453 15.69 7.45 -11.83
CA THR A 453 14.53 7.90 -12.60
C THR A 453 13.32 8.15 -11.72
N ASN A 454 12.23 8.63 -12.32
CA ASN A 454 10.95 8.83 -11.66
C ASN A 454 9.86 7.98 -12.32
N VAL A 455 9.08 7.30 -11.51
CA VAL A 455 7.76 6.82 -11.92
C VAL A 455 6.77 7.26 -10.85
N THR A 456 6.02 8.30 -11.15
CA THR A 456 4.97 8.78 -10.23
C THR A 456 3.95 7.69 -10.00
N ASN A 457 3.57 7.48 -8.73
CA ASN A 457 2.57 6.51 -8.35
C ASN A 457 1.25 6.69 -9.10
N GLY A 458 0.45 5.64 -9.13
CA GLY A 458 -0.87 5.66 -9.72
C GLY A 458 -1.83 4.72 -8.99
N ILE A 459 -3.11 4.87 -9.30
CA ILE A 459 -4.20 4.10 -8.71
C ILE A 459 -4.98 3.35 -9.80
N ALA A 460 -5.54 2.20 -9.45
CA ALA A 460 -6.46 1.47 -10.32
C ALA A 460 -7.81 2.23 -10.39
N HIS A 461 -7.96 3.10 -11.38
CA HIS A 461 -9.17 3.91 -11.55
C HIS A 461 -10.43 3.07 -11.76
N ARG A 462 -10.31 1.86 -12.31
CA ARG A 462 -11.43 0.91 -12.42
C ARG A 462 -11.99 0.55 -11.05
N ARG A 463 -11.15 0.36 -10.03
CA ARG A 463 -11.62 0.12 -8.65
C ARG A 463 -12.07 1.42 -7.98
N TRP A 464 -11.20 2.44 -7.98
CA TRP A 464 -11.37 3.63 -7.15
C TRP A 464 -12.33 4.68 -7.70
N LEU A 465 -12.66 4.61 -8.99
CA LEU A 465 -13.70 5.41 -9.63
C LEU A 465 -14.85 4.49 -10.09
N CYS A 466 -14.59 3.59 -11.04
CA CYS A 466 -15.66 2.90 -11.75
C CYS A 466 -16.50 1.99 -10.84
N GLN A 467 -15.85 1.26 -9.92
CA GLN A 467 -16.55 0.35 -8.99
C GLN A 467 -16.96 1.02 -7.69
N ALA A 468 -16.19 2.00 -7.20
CA ALA A 468 -16.49 2.71 -5.96
C ALA A 468 -17.58 3.77 -6.13
N ASN A 469 -17.68 4.38 -7.32
CA ASN A 469 -18.61 5.47 -7.63
C ASN A 469 -19.36 5.21 -8.95
N PRO A 470 -20.25 4.21 -8.98
CA PRO A 470 -20.93 3.80 -10.21
C PRO A 470 -21.83 4.89 -10.80
N GLU A 471 -22.46 5.74 -9.96
CA GLU A 471 -23.31 6.84 -10.42
C GLU A 471 -22.46 7.89 -11.14
N LEU A 472 -21.29 8.25 -10.59
CA LEU A 472 -20.36 9.15 -11.27
C LEU A 472 -19.87 8.53 -12.57
N THR A 473 -19.48 7.26 -12.55
CA THR A 473 -19.04 6.54 -13.75
C THR A 473 -20.07 6.53 -14.86
N ALA A 474 -21.34 6.29 -14.52
CA ALA A 474 -22.44 6.32 -15.48
C ALA A 474 -22.58 7.72 -16.09
N TYR A 475 -22.53 8.75 -15.28
CA TYR A 475 -22.64 10.13 -15.74
C TYR A 475 -21.43 10.55 -16.60
N LEU A 476 -20.22 10.20 -16.21
CA LEU A 476 -19.02 10.43 -17.04
C LEU A 476 -19.13 9.70 -18.38
N THR A 477 -19.69 8.50 -18.39
CA THR A 477 -19.92 7.73 -19.64
C THR A 477 -20.94 8.42 -20.55
N GLU A 478 -21.97 9.06 -19.98
CA GLU A 478 -22.93 9.88 -20.72
C GLU A 478 -22.25 11.08 -21.37
N LEU A 479 -21.36 11.79 -20.66
CA LEU A 479 -20.72 13.02 -21.12
C LEU A 479 -19.60 12.77 -22.15
N ILE A 480 -18.73 11.78 -21.90
CA ILE A 480 -17.47 11.60 -22.65
C ILE A 480 -17.28 10.18 -23.25
N GLY A 481 -18.27 9.31 -23.14
CA GLY A 481 -18.18 7.91 -23.55
C GLY A 481 -17.40 7.06 -22.53
N ASN A 482 -17.31 5.76 -22.78
CA ASN A 482 -16.70 4.79 -21.84
C ASN A 482 -15.20 4.55 -22.07
N GLY A 483 -14.53 5.31 -22.94
CA GLY A 483 -13.13 5.13 -23.27
C GLY A 483 -12.20 5.29 -22.07
N PHE A 484 -12.55 6.17 -21.13
CA PHE A 484 -11.76 6.42 -19.90
C PHE A 484 -11.60 5.18 -19.02
N ILE A 485 -12.49 4.18 -19.13
CA ILE A 485 -12.37 2.92 -18.36
C ILE A 485 -11.09 2.17 -18.74
N LYS A 486 -10.69 2.27 -20.03
CA LYS A 486 -9.44 1.67 -20.54
C LYS A 486 -8.28 2.65 -20.58
N ASN A 487 -8.56 3.92 -20.80
CA ASN A 487 -7.57 4.97 -20.89
C ASN A 487 -8.01 6.17 -20.05
N ALA A 488 -7.54 6.21 -18.83
CA ALA A 488 -7.93 7.26 -17.86
C ALA A 488 -7.60 8.69 -18.34
N SER A 489 -6.67 8.87 -19.30
CA SER A 489 -6.38 10.20 -19.86
C SER A 489 -7.59 10.82 -20.57
N GLU A 490 -8.56 10.01 -21.00
CA GLU A 490 -9.79 10.51 -21.62
C GLU A 490 -10.69 11.28 -20.65
N LEU A 491 -10.47 11.18 -19.34
CA LEU A 491 -11.15 12.02 -18.34
C LEU A 491 -10.94 13.52 -18.62
N GLU A 492 -9.84 13.89 -19.27
CA GLU A 492 -9.57 15.29 -19.62
C GLU A 492 -10.63 15.90 -20.56
N LYS A 493 -11.37 15.08 -21.32
CA LYS A 493 -12.48 15.52 -22.16
C LYS A 493 -13.58 16.24 -21.35
N LEU A 494 -13.67 15.98 -20.04
CA LEU A 494 -14.60 16.67 -19.14
C LEU A 494 -14.35 18.18 -19.07
N MET A 495 -13.16 18.66 -19.40
CA MET A 495 -12.85 20.08 -19.40
C MET A 495 -13.75 20.89 -20.36
N ALA A 496 -14.35 20.24 -21.36
CA ALA A 496 -15.34 20.87 -22.26
C ALA A 496 -16.63 21.31 -21.53
N PHE A 497 -16.90 20.71 -20.36
CA PHE A 497 -18.13 20.95 -19.56
C PHE A 497 -17.88 21.77 -18.29
N LYS A 498 -16.69 22.33 -18.10
CA LYS A 498 -16.30 23.01 -16.85
C LYS A 498 -17.14 24.23 -16.49
N ASP A 499 -17.79 24.86 -17.48
CA ASP A 499 -18.64 26.02 -17.31
C ASP A 499 -20.14 25.71 -17.59
N ASP A 500 -20.49 24.44 -17.73
CA ASP A 500 -21.88 23.99 -17.92
C ASP A 500 -22.58 23.83 -16.57
N GLY A 501 -23.45 24.77 -16.23
CA GLY A 501 -24.18 24.78 -14.96
C GLY A 501 -25.03 23.51 -14.71
N ALA A 502 -25.59 22.91 -15.75
CA ALA A 502 -26.38 21.68 -15.60
C ALA A 502 -25.49 20.48 -15.26
N VAL A 503 -24.32 20.40 -15.88
CA VAL A 503 -23.32 19.39 -15.57
C VAL A 503 -22.80 19.54 -14.14
N LEU A 504 -22.50 20.76 -13.72
CA LEU A 504 -22.00 21.05 -12.36
C LEU A 504 -23.04 20.69 -11.29
N GLN A 505 -24.33 21.04 -11.50
CA GLN A 505 -25.42 20.66 -10.59
C GLN A 505 -25.61 19.15 -10.49
N LYS A 506 -25.47 18.43 -11.61
CA LYS A 506 -25.58 16.96 -11.60
C LYS A 506 -24.43 16.30 -10.84
N LEU A 507 -23.21 16.81 -10.97
CA LEU A 507 -22.06 16.34 -10.18
C LEU A 507 -22.28 16.55 -8.68
N GLU A 508 -22.81 17.71 -8.30
CA GLU A 508 -23.20 18.00 -6.91
C GLU A 508 -24.23 17.00 -6.37
N ALA A 509 -25.29 16.72 -7.16
CA ALA A 509 -26.31 15.76 -6.78
C ALA A 509 -25.73 14.36 -6.56
N ILE A 510 -24.82 13.91 -7.43
CA ILE A 510 -24.11 12.63 -7.28
C ILE A 510 -23.24 12.62 -6.01
N LYS A 511 -22.49 13.69 -5.76
CA LYS A 511 -21.70 13.85 -4.54
C LYS A 511 -22.58 13.75 -3.30
N ARG A 512 -23.69 14.47 -3.28
CA ARG A 512 -24.65 14.43 -2.16
C ARG A 512 -25.22 13.04 -1.94
N GLN A 513 -25.54 12.31 -3.02
CA GLN A 513 -26.01 10.93 -2.92
C GLN A 513 -24.97 10.00 -2.27
N ASN A 514 -23.69 10.15 -2.64
CA ASN A 514 -22.59 9.41 -2.00
C ASN A 514 -22.45 9.76 -0.51
N LYS A 515 -22.63 11.04 -0.14
CA LYS A 515 -22.61 11.49 1.26
C LYS A 515 -23.76 10.89 2.06
N VAL A 516 -24.97 10.83 1.50
CA VAL A 516 -26.13 10.18 2.14
C VAL A 516 -25.85 8.71 2.36
N ARG A 517 -25.38 7.98 1.33
CA ARG A 517 -25.05 6.55 1.42
C ARG A 517 -23.99 6.27 2.51
N PHE A 518 -22.97 7.13 2.61
CA PHE A 518 -21.96 7.01 3.65
C PHE A 518 -22.54 7.34 5.04
N ALA A 519 -23.37 8.37 5.16
CA ALA A 519 -24.03 8.74 6.42
C ALA A 519 -24.96 7.63 6.92
N ASP A 520 -25.69 6.96 6.04
CA ASP A 520 -26.53 5.81 6.39
C ASP A 520 -25.71 4.64 6.89
N TYR A 521 -24.59 4.33 6.22
CA TYR A 521 -23.65 3.30 6.69
C TYR A 521 -23.11 3.61 8.08
N VAL A 522 -22.68 4.87 8.33
CA VAL A 522 -22.16 5.28 9.63
C VAL A 522 -23.24 5.14 10.71
N LYS A 523 -24.45 5.58 10.43
CA LYS A 523 -25.58 5.43 11.34
C LYS A 523 -25.83 3.97 11.71
N ASP A 524 -25.85 3.09 10.72
CA ASP A 524 -26.10 1.66 10.93
C ASP A 524 -24.99 0.97 11.74
N LYS A 525 -23.73 1.39 11.57
CA LYS A 525 -22.59 0.75 12.23
C LYS A 525 -22.21 1.37 13.57
N THR A 526 -22.48 2.66 13.78
CA THR A 526 -21.98 3.41 14.94
C THR A 526 -23.08 4.13 15.70
N SER A 527 -24.30 4.21 15.17
CA SER A 527 -25.41 5.05 15.66
C SER A 527 -25.15 6.56 15.59
N VAL A 528 -24.03 7.01 15.02
CA VAL A 528 -23.71 8.41 14.80
C VAL A 528 -24.48 8.92 13.60
N ILE A 529 -25.14 10.08 13.76
CA ILE A 529 -25.89 10.74 12.70
C ILE A 529 -25.00 11.84 12.10
N LEU A 530 -24.75 11.74 10.79
CA LEU A 530 -24.03 12.75 10.03
C LEU A 530 -25.01 13.64 9.24
N ASN A 531 -24.66 14.91 9.09
CA ASN A 531 -25.35 15.83 8.20
C ASN A 531 -24.74 15.76 6.78
N PRO A 532 -25.40 15.19 5.77
CA PRO A 532 -24.84 15.12 4.42
C PRO A 532 -24.62 16.47 3.75
N ASP A 533 -25.22 17.54 4.28
CA ASP A 533 -25.06 18.90 3.73
C ASP A 533 -23.88 19.66 4.38
N SER A 534 -23.24 19.10 5.46
CA SER A 534 -21.99 19.62 6.01
C SER A 534 -20.81 19.32 5.08
N ILE A 535 -19.73 20.07 5.17
CA ILE A 535 -18.47 19.73 4.48
C ILE A 535 -17.94 18.39 5.04
N PHE A 536 -17.70 17.41 4.20
CA PHE A 536 -17.00 16.18 4.59
C PHE A 536 -15.50 16.34 4.34
N ASP A 537 -14.79 16.68 5.42
CA ASP A 537 -13.35 16.88 5.45
C ASP A 537 -12.66 15.59 5.88
N MET A 538 -11.91 14.95 4.97
CA MET A 538 -11.39 13.59 5.19
C MET A 538 -9.88 13.53 5.29
N GLN A 539 -9.41 12.99 6.42
CA GLN A 539 -8.02 12.58 6.62
C GLN A 539 -7.95 11.07 6.87
N VAL A 540 -7.92 10.29 5.79
CA VAL A 540 -7.98 8.81 5.82
C VAL A 540 -6.65 8.21 5.35
N LYS A 541 -5.79 7.89 6.30
CA LYS A 541 -4.43 7.40 6.10
C LYS A 541 -3.86 6.83 7.39
N ARG A 542 -2.78 6.03 7.33
CA ARG A 542 -2.07 5.57 8.54
C ARG A 542 -1.79 6.74 9.47
N LEU A 543 -1.92 6.50 10.78
CA LEU A 543 -1.53 7.50 11.76
C LEU A 543 -0.02 7.50 11.93
N HIS A 544 0.58 8.64 11.68
CA HIS A 544 1.99 8.91 11.88
C HIS A 544 2.20 10.41 12.06
N GLU A 545 3.15 10.80 12.90
CA GLU A 545 3.39 12.21 13.24
C GLU A 545 3.65 13.08 12.00
N TYR A 546 4.42 12.59 11.00
CA TYR A 546 4.71 13.38 9.81
C TYR A 546 3.47 13.69 8.95
N LYS A 547 2.41 12.88 9.05
CA LYS A 547 1.11 13.10 8.37
C LYS A 547 0.25 14.14 9.07
N ARG A 548 0.64 14.53 10.26
CA ARG A 548 0.17 15.67 11.05
C ARG A 548 -1.33 15.65 11.36
N GLN A 549 -1.92 14.47 11.67
CA GLN A 549 -3.31 14.41 12.17
C GLN A 549 -3.52 15.30 13.43
N HIS A 550 -2.48 15.47 14.23
CA HIS A 550 -2.49 16.39 15.39
C HIS A 550 -2.57 17.86 14.98
N LEU A 551 -2.05 18.28 13.82
CA LEU A 551 -2.26 19.63 13.29
C LEU A 551 -3.75 19.85 12.94
N ASN A 552 -4.38 18.85 12.29
CA ASN A 552 -5.82 18.90 12.04
C ASN A 552 -6.61 18.99 13.36
N ALA A 553 -6.25 18.17 14.36
CA ALA A 553 -6.88 18.22 15.69
C ALA A 553 -6.73 19.58 16.37
N LEU A 554 -5.57 20.25 16.28
CA LEU A 554 -5.37 21.61 16.78
C LEU A 554 -6.30 22.61 16.11
N ASN A 555 -6.49 22.51 14.79
CA ASN A 555 -7.44 23.37 14.08
C ASN A 555 -8.87 23.11 14.54
N ILE A 556 -9.28 21.85 14.68
CA ILE A 556 -10.62 21.49 15.14
C ILE A 556 -10.86 22.03 16.56
N ILE A 557 -9.88 21.94 17.45
CA ILE A 557 -9.96 22.52 18.80
C ILE A 557 -10.16 24.04 18.71
N SER A 558 -9.44 24.72 17.83
CA SER A 558 -9.58 26.16 17.65
C SER A 558 -10.96 26.56 17.12
N GLU A 559 -11.53 25.79 16.19
CA GLU A 559 -12.91 26.01 15.70
C GLU A 559 -13.95 25.72 16.79
N TYR A 560 -13.75 24.66 17.58
CA TYR A 560 -14.60 24.34 18.74
C TYR A 560 -14.62 25.48 19.75
N LEU A 561 -13.45 25.97 20.15
CA LEU A 561 -13.34 27.07 21.12
C LEU A 561 -13.95 28.37 20.57
N TYR A 562 -13.73 28.65 19.27
CA TYR A 562 -14.35 29.78 18.61
C TYR A 562 -15.89 29.71 18.65
N LEU A 563 -16.46 28.57 18.25
CA LEU A 563 -17.93 28.36 18.23
C LEU A 563 -18.52 28.39 19.63
N LYS A 564 -17.84 27.84 20.64
CA LYS A 564 -18.27 27.87 22.02
C LYS A 564 -18.38 29.30 22.57
N ASN A 565 -17.41 30.15 22.19
CA ASN A 565 -17.40 31.55 22.57
C ASN A 565 -18.36 32.44 21.70
N ASN A 566 -18.72 31.94 20.52
CA ASN A 566 -19.58 32.65 19.54
C ASN A 566 -20.68 31.73 18.98
N PRO A 567 -21.67 31.30 19.80
CA PRO A 567 -22.67 30.31 19.40
C PRO A 567 -23.49 30.71 18.15
N ASN A 568 -23.64 32.00 17.92
CA ASN A 568 -24.42 32.58 16.81
C ASN A 568 -23.54 32.92 15.59
N ALA A 569 -22.27 32.54 15.60
CA ALA A 569 -21.41 32.80 14.43
C ALA A 569 -21.95 32.11 13.18
N ASP A 570 -21.84 32.80 12.06
CA ASP A 570 -22.05 32.21 10.74
C ASP A 570 -20.87 31.24 10.47
N PHE A 571 -21.18 29.97 10.46
CA PHE A 571 -20.20 28.90 10.32
C PHE A 571 -20.76 27.80 9.41
N THR A 572 -20.05 27.49 8.34
CA THR A 572 -20.43 26.41 7.46
C THR A 572 -20.27 25.08 8.18
N PRO A 573 -21.33 24.26 8.35
CA PRO A 573 -21.23 23.00 9.06
C PRO A 573 -20.14 22.09 8.47
N LYS A 574 -19.31 21.50 9.34
CA LYS A 574 -18.22 20.58 8.97
C LYS A 574 -18.29 19.29 9.75
N THR A 575 -17.98 18.21 9.04
CA THR A 575 -17.72 16.89 9.62
C THR A 575 -16.29 16.47 9.27
N TYR A 576 -15.42 16.47 10.26
CA TYR A 576 -14.06 15.96 10.15
C TYR A 576 -14.07 14.44 10.29
N ILE A 577 -13.58 13.74 9.25
CA ILE A 577 -13.66 12.28 9.17
C ILE A 577 -12.26 11.70 9.15
N PHE A 578 -11.96 10.90 10.18
CA PHE A 578 -10.69 10.20 10.33
C PHE A 578 -10.88 8.71 10.14
N GLY A 579 -9.91 8.07 9.50
CA GLY A 579 -9.75 6.64 9.43
C GLY A 579 -8.27 6.31 9.41
N ALA A 580 -7.77 5.73 10.51
CA ALA A 580 -6.34 5.55 10.69
C ALA A 580 -6.02 4.37 11.59
N LYS A 581 -4.99 3.59 11.22
CA LYS A 581 -4.35 2.61 12.11
C LYS A 581 -2.95 3.11 12.47
N ALA A 582 -2.58 3.03 13.75
CA ALA A 582 -1.21 3.23 14.21
C ALA A 582 -0.47 1.89 14.23
N ALA A 583 0.85 1.88 14.05
CA ALA A 583 1.66 0.69 14.32
C ALA A 583 1.49 0.27 15.79
N ALA A 584 1.48 -1.05 16.06
CA ALA A 584 1.15 -1.59 17.38
C ALA A 584 2.02 -1.01 18.51
N GLY A 585 3.32 -0.87 18.29
CA GLY A 585 4.28 -0.31 19.24
C GLY A 585 4.40 1.21 19.24
N TYR A 586 3.66 1.93 18.38
CA TYR A 586 3.75 3.39 18.29
C TYR A 586 2.77 4.10 19.23
N LEU A 587 3.10 4.10 20.51
CA LEU A 587 2.23 4.60 21.59
C LEU A 587 1.79 6.03 21.37
N PHE A 588 2.69 6.93 20.98
CA PHE A 588 2.36 8.33 20.72
C PHE A 588 1.31 8.50 19.61
N ALA A 589 1.38 7.70 18.56
CA ALA A 589 0.36 7.67 17.51
C ALA A 589 -0.99 7.18 18.03
N LYS A 590 -0.99 6.19 18.95
CA LYS A 590 -2.22 5.70 19.60
C LYS A 590 -2.83 6.78 20.50
N GLU A 591 -2.02 7.56 21.20
CA GLU A 591 -2.49 8.71 21.98
C GLU A 591 -3.15 9.78 21.10
N ILE A 592 -2.62 10.05 19.90
CA ILE A 592 -3.26 10.97 18.94
C ILE A 592 -4.64 10.43 18.53
N ILE A 593 -4.78 9.12 18.27
CA ILE A 593 -6.10 8.51 18.00
C ILE A 593 -7.03 8.74 19.17
N GLN A 594 -6.58 8.47 20.40
CA GLN A 594 -7.39 8.65 21.61
C GLN A 594 -7.78 10.11 21.81
N MET A 595 -6.87 11.05 21.58
CA MET A 595 -7.13 12.48 21.66
C MET A 595 -8.25 12.91 20.70
N ILE A 596 -8.18 12.48 19.43
CA ILE A 596 -9.22 12.79 18.44
C ILE A 596 -10.57 12.19 18.85
N TYR A 597 -10.57 10.95 19.34
CA TYR A 597 -11.78 10.30 19.82
C TYR A 597 -12.38 11.03 21.05
N LYS A 598 -11.55 11.41 22.03
CA LYS A 598 -12.02 12.16 23.19
C LYS A 598 -12.54 13.55 22.81
N LEU A 599 -11.91 14.20 21.84
CA LEU A 599 -12.37 15.47 21.29
C LEU A 599 -13.75 15.32 20.62
N SER A 600 -13.98 14.22 19.88
CA SER A 600 -15.31 13.96 19.30
C SER A 600 -16.37 13.84 20.37
N THR A 601 -16.07 13.19 21.50
CA THR A 601 -16.99 13.04 22.64
C THR A 601 -17.33 14.41 23.26
N VAL A 602 -16.35 15.31 23.40
CA VAL A 602 -16.58 16.67 23.90
C VAL A 602 -17.52 17.46 23.00
N ILE A 603 -17.25 17.43 21.69
CA ILE A 603 -18.04 18.16 20.68
C ILE A 603 -19.46 17.59 20.61
N ASP A 604 -19.63 16.29 20.56
CA ASP A 604 -20.94 15.63 20.49
C ASP A 604 -21.85 15.96 21.69
N ASN A 605 -21.26 16.15 22.85
CA ASN A 605 -21.99 16.50 24.07
C ASN A 605 -22.23 18.02 24.27
N ASP A 606 -21.63 18.88 23.43
CA ASP A 606 -21.82 20.34 23.51
C ASP A 606 -22.90 20.79 22.52
N ARG A 607 -24.12 21.00 23.03
CA ARG A 607 -25.28 21.41 22.22
C ARG A 607 -25.16 22.78 21.55
N THR A 608 -24.18 23.59 21.94
CA THR A 608 -23.93 24.89 21.32
C THR A 608 -23.10 24.79 20.05
N VAL A 609 -22.50 23.64 19.80
CA VAL A 609 -21.53 23.41 18.71
C VAL A 609 -21.86 22.21 17.82
N ASN A 610 -22.50 21.17 18.38
CA ASN A 610 -22.58 19.83 17.73
C ASN A 610 -23.45 19.76 16.47
N ASP A 611 -24.22 20.80 16.15
CA ASP A 611 -24.94 20.96 14.87
C ASP A 611 -24.06 21.57 13.76
N LYS A 612 -23.00 22.28 14.15
CA LYS A 612 -22.07 22.96 13.24
C LYS A 612 -20.76 22.21 13.04
N LEU A 613 -20.27 21.54 14.07
CA LEU A 613 -18.99 20.86 14.07
C LEU A 613 -19.15 19.42 14.55
N LYS A 614 -18.56 18.47 13.83
CA LYS A 614 -18.57 17.07 14.17
C LYS A 614 -17.24 16.41 13.83
N ILE A 615 -16.84 15.41 14.64
CA ILE A 615 -15.72 14.54 14.36
C ILE A 615 -16.25 13.11 14.27
N LEU A 616 -15.83 12.39 13.25
CA LEU A 616 -16.04 10.96 13.11
C LEU A 616 -14.69 10.26 12.98
N PHE A 617 -14.36 9.38 13.92
CA PHE A 617 -13.25 8.46 13.79
C PHE A 617 -13.78 7.05 13.48
N LEU A 618 -13.50 6.54 12.28
CA LEU A 618 -13.92 5.21 11.88
C LEU A 618 -12.85 4.17 12.20
N GLU A 619 -13.27 3.16 12.96
CA GLU A 619 -12.44 1.99 13.28
C GLU A 619 -12.14 1.17 12.02
N ASP A 620 -11.00 0.52 12.05
CA ASP A 620 -10.63 -0.52 11.11
C ASP A 620 -10.66 -0.07 9.64
N TYR A 621 -10.07 1.12 9.37
CA TYR A 621 -9.92 1.62 8.01
C TYR A 621 -9.24 0.59 7.11
N ARG A 622 -9.91 0.21 6.04
CA ARG A 622 -9.52 -0.82 5.07
C ARG A 622 -10.06 -0.49 3.68
N VAL A 623 -9.70 -1.28 2.67
CA VAL A 623 -10.06 -1.01 1.26
C VAL A 623 -11.57 -0.90 1.06
N THR A 624 -12.36 -1.84 1.58
CA THR A 624 -13.83 -1.82 1.44
C THR A 624 -14.45 -0.56 2.04
N LEU A 625 -13.96 -0.12 3.21
CA LEU A 625 -14.43 1.11 3.83
C LEU A 625 -13.99 2.35 3.03
N ALA A 626 -12.76 2.35 2.52
CA ALA A 626 -12.24 3.42 1.68
C ALA A 626 -13.04 3.61 0.39
N GLU A 627 -13.49 2.53 -0.24
CA GLU A 627 -14.35 2.57 -1.44
C GLU A 627 -15.70 3.26 -1.20
N LEU A 628 -16.19 3.21 0.05
CA LEU A 628 -17.42 3.92 0.45
C LEU A 628 -17.15 5.37 0.85
N MET A 629 -16.05 5.62 1.56
CA MET A 629 -15.70 6.94 2.09
C MET A 629 -15.27 7.91 0.99
N ILE A 630 -14.36 7.49 0.12
CA ILE A 630 -13.70 8.37 -0.87
C ILE A 630 -14.69 9.08 -1.79
N PRO A 631 -15.73 8.44 -2.36
CA PRO A 631 -16.73 9.14 -3.18
C PRO A 631 -17.51 10.23 -2.44
N SER A 632 -17.62 10.15 -1.11
CA SER A 632 -18.38 11.11 -0.29
C SER A 632 -17.55 12.30 0.19
N ALA A 633 -16.22 12.33 0.00
CA ALA A 633 -15.36 13.41 0.45
C ALA A 633 -15.57 14.71 -0.34
N ASP A 634 -15.61 15.83 0.36
CA ASP A 634 -15.53 17.18 -0.22
C ASP A 634 -14.09 17.68 -0.18
N ILE A 635 -13.40 17.50 0.93
CA ILE A 635 -12.01 17.92 1.16
C ILE A 635 -11.13 16.68 1.37
N SER A 636 -9.96 16.70 0.74
CA SER A 636 -8.90 15.71 0.84
C SER A 636 -7.73 16.30 1.64
N GLU A 637 -7.58 15.89 2.91
CA GLU A 637 -6.54 16.35 3.82
C GLU A 637 -5.19 15.69 3.52
N GLN A 638 -4.26 16.47 2.96
CA GLN A 638 -2.93 16.04 2.55
C GLN A 638 -1.85 16.96 3.13
N ILE A 639 -1.79 16.98 4.47
CA ILE A 639 -1.13 18.01 5.26
C ILE A 639 0.20 17.58 5.90
N SER A 640 0.91 16.62 5.30
CA SER A 640 2.25 16.25 5.74
C SER A 640 3.21 17.46 5.73
N LEU A 641 4.26 17.44 6.53
CA LEU A 641 5.31 18.46 6.42
C LEU A 641 5.99 18.32 5.05
N ALA A 642 6.25 19.42 4.37
CA ALA A 642 6.94 19.40 3.08
C ALA A 642 8.25 18.59 3.15
N SER A 643 8.51 17.76 2.16
CA SER A 643 9.64 16.80 2.07
C SER A 643 9.56 15.58 3.02
N THR A 644 8.37 15.17 3.46
CA THR A 644 8.23 13.99 4.33
C THR A 644 7.38 12.86 3.72
N GLU A 645 6.39 13.18 2.88
CA GLU A 645 5.59 12.18 2.16
C GLU A 645 6.21 11.93 0.77
N ALA A 646 6.64 10.71 0.48
CA ALA A 646 7.27 10.39 -0.80
C ALA A 646 6.32 10.60 -2.00
N SER A 647 5.06 10.28 -1.86
CA SER A 647 4.04 10.47 -2.90
C SER A 647 2.65 10.67 -2.30
N GLY A 648 2.16 9.70 -1.55
CA GLY A 648 0.74 9.52 -1.28
C GLY A 648 0.02 8.91 -2.48
N THR A 649 -1.07 8.18 -2.21
CA THR A 649 -2.01 7.68 -3.22
C THR A 649 -3.46 7.96 -2.84
N GLY A 650 -3.74 8.28 -1.58
CA GLY A 650 -5.04 8.74 -1.10
C GLY A 650 -5.48 10.02 -1.78
N ASN A 651 -4.54 10.97 -1.95
CA ASN A 651 -4.74 12.21 -2.68
C ASN A 651 -5.27 11.98 -4.10
N MET A 652 -4.70 11.01 -4.84
CA MET A 652 -5.11 10.66 -6.21
C MET A 652 -6.53 10.07 -6.26
N LYS A 653 -6.89 9.20 -5.31
CA LYS A 653 -8.21 8.58 -5.21
C LYS A 653 -9.30 9.60 -4.91
N LEU A 654 -9.03 10.49 -3.95
CA LEU A 654 -9.92 11.57 -3.55
C LEU A 654 -10.11 12.58 -4.68
N MET A 655 -9.03 13.02 -5.34
CA MET A 655 -9.04 13.87 -6.52
C MET A 655 -9.90 13.28 -7.65
N MET A 656 -9.74 12.00 -7.96
CA MET A 656 -10.48 11.31 -9.03
C MET A 656 -11.97 11.20 -8.73
N ASN A 657 -12.37 11.30 -7.46
CA ASN A 657 -13.77 11.38 -7.02
C ASN A 657 -14.26 12.81 -6.75
N GLY A 658 -13.50 13.82 -7.18
CA GLY A 658 -13.89 15.21 -7.14
C GLY A 658 -13.75 15.89 -5.78
N ALA A 659 -12.99 15.31 -4.83
CA ALA A 659 -12.62 16.01 -3.62
C ALA A 659 -11.50 17.03 -3.91
N ILE A 660 -11.57 18.19 -3.24
CA ILE A 660 -10.56 19.22 -3.37
C ILE A 660 -9.43 18.96 -2.38
N THR A 661 -8.21 18.89 -2.86
CA THR A 661 -7.04 18.74 -1.99
C THR A 661 -6.80 20.02 -1.20
N LEU A 662 -6.79 19.89 0.11
CA LEU A 662 -6.24 20.86 1.06
C LEU A 662 -4.93 20.25 1.56
N GLY A 663 -3.81 20.85 1.17
CA GLY A 663 -2.53 20.19 1.40
C GLY A 663 -1.33 21.10 1.32
N THR A 664 -0.18 20.50 1.56
CA THR A 664 1.15 21.12 1.44
C THR A 664 1.79 20.77 0.10
N GLU A 665 2.81 21.51 -0.29
CA GLU A 665 3.69 21.19 -1.44
C GLU A 665 4.61 20.01 -1.10
N ASP A 666 4.02 18.81 -0.98
CA ASP A 666 4.71 17.58 -0.60
C ASP A 666 4.25 16.39 -1.46
N GLY A 667 5.16 15.47 -1.75
CA GLY A 667 4.88 14.27 -2.51
C GLY A 667 4.17 14.55 -3.85
N ALA A 668 3.16 13.76 -4.15
CA ALA A 668 2.38 13.92 -5.38
C ALA A 668 1.40 15.11 -5.34
N ASN A 669 1.23 15.81 -4.21
CA ASN A 669 0.42 17.05 -4.18
C ASN A 669 1.00 18.11 -5.14
N VAL A 670 2.33 18.17 -5.29
CA VAL A 670 3.02 19.05 -6.24
C VAL A 670 2.57 18.79 -7.67
N GLU A 671 2.44 17.52 -8.05
CA GLU A 671 2.01 17.13 -9.39
C GLU A 671 0.50 17.32 -9.57
N ILE A 672 -0.31 17.12 -8.51
CA ILE A 672 -1.74 17.45 -8.50
C ILE A 672 -1.91 18.94 -8.72
N HIS A 673 -1.21 19.78 -7.94
CA HIS A 673 -1.27 21.24 -8.05
C HIS A 673 -0.93 21.69 -9.47
N LYS A 674 0.17 21.18 -10.03
CA LYS A 674 0.54 21.48 -11.41
C LYS A 674 -0.52 21.06 -12.43
N ALA A 675 -1.21 19.95 -12.20
CA ALA A 675 -2.23 19.45 -13.12
C ALA A 675 -3.52 20.27 -13.10
N VAL A 676 -3.96 20.71 -11.92
CA VAL A 676 -5.25 21.39 -11.75
C VAL A 676 -5.14 22.92 -11.75
N GLY A 677 -3.96 23.48 -11.42
CA GLY A 677 -3.70 24.91 -11.27
C GLY A 677 -4.20 25.48 -9.93
N ASP A 678 -3.71 26.67 -9.59
CA ASP A 678 -3.88 27.35 -8.28
C ASP A 678 -5.36 27.53 -7.87
N ASP A 679 -6.25 27.70 -8.84
CA ASP A 679 -7.68 27.94 -8.58
C ASP A 679 -8.45 26.68 -8.16
N ASN A 680 -7.86 25.48 -8.31
CA ASN A 680 -8.58 24.23 -8.15
C ASN A 680 -7.99 23.32 -7.05
N ILE A 681 -7.15 23.89 -6.19
CA ILE A 681 -6.50 23.25 -5.05
C ILE A 681 -6.34 24.27 -3.92
N ILE A 682 -6.18 23.82 -2.70
CA ILE A 682 -5.96 24.70 -1.54
C ILE A 682 -4.60 24.34 -0.93
N ILE A 683 -3.58 25.10 -1.29
CA ILE A 683 -2.22 24.91 -0.77
C ILE A 683 -1.96 25.82 0.42
N PHE A 684 -1.22 25.33 1.39
CA PHE A 684 -0.75 26.04 2.57
C PHE A 684 0.61 25.52 3.04
N GLY A 685 1.18 26.24 4.00
CA GLY A 685 2.35 25.83 4.76
C GLY A 685 3.67 26.07 4.06
N MET A 686 4.73 25.80 4.82
CA MET A 686 6.11 25.99 4.37
C MET A 686 6.47 25.07 3.22
N GLN A 687 7.28 25.59 2.31
CA GLN A 687 7.90 24.79 1.26
C GLN A 687 9.20 24.10 1.75
N THR A 688 9.68 23.09 1.03
CA THR A 688 10.90 22.34 1.37
C THR A 688 12.10 23.22 1.73
N PRO A 689 12.47 24.29 0.97
CA PRO A 689 13.61 25.13 1.35
C PRO A 689 13.43 25.85 2.69
N GLU A 690 12.20 26.22 3.04
CA GLU A 690 11.87 26.88 4.31
C GLU A 690 11.99 25.92 5.47
N VAL A 691 11.48 24.69 5.31
CA VAL A 691 11.60 23.62 6.30
C VAL A 691 13.07 23.31 6.57
N LEU A 692 13.88 23.09 5.52
CA LEU A 692 15.30 22.82 5.65
C LEU A 692 16.06 23.97 6.30
N SER A 693 15.69 25.21 5.97
CA SER A 693 16.26 26.40 6.60
C SER A 693 15.99 26.46 8.10
N LEU A 694 14.75 26.18 8.52
CA LEU A 694 14.39 26.14 9.93
C LEU A 694 15.08 24.99 10.68
N GLN A 695 15.21 23.83 10.06
CA GLN A 695 15.95 22.71 10.65
C GLN A 695 17.42 23.05 10.87
N LYS A 696 18.04 23.72 9.91
CA LYS A 696 19.46 24.10 9.96
C LYS A 696 19.74 25.24 10.95
N ASN A 697 18.84 26.24 11.01
CA ASN A 697 19.06 27.46 11.79
C ASN A 697 18.49 27.38 13.21
N GLY A 698 17.76 26.31 13.53
CA GLY A 698 17.13 26.06 14.81
C GLY A 698 15.64 26.46 14.79
N TYR A 699 14.78 25.46 14.88
CA TYR A 699 13.33 25.63 15.03
C TYR A 699 12.97 25.79 16.52
N SER A 700 12.12 26.77 16.86
CA SER A 700 11.64 26.99 18.21
C SER A 700 10.09 26.98 18.25
N PRO A 701 9.46 25.86 18.68
CA PRO A 701 8.01 25.79 18.84
C PRO A 701 7.47 26.88 19.78
N ALA A 702 8.23 27.24 20.80
CA ALA A 702 7.85 28.25 21.80
C ALA A 702 7.57 29.63 21.19
N GLN A 703 8.22 29.97 20.08
CA GLN A 703 7.97 31.25 19.39
C GLN A 703 6.53 31.28 18.82
N TYR A 704 6.11 30.20 18.16
CA TYR A 704 4.77 30.10 17.59
C TYR A 704 3.70 30.05 18.66
N TYR A 705 3.92 29.28 19.74
CA TYR A 705 3.04 29.21 20.88
C TYR A 705 2.86 30.59 21.55
N ASN A 706 3.94 31.34 21.78
CA ASN A 706 3.87 32.64 22.44
C ASN A 706 3.23 33.72 21.57
N ASN A 707 3.46 33.67 20.25
CA ASN A 707 3.05 34.73 19.33
C ASN A 707 1.64 34.55 18.74
N ASN A 708 1.06 33.35 18.85
CA ASN A 708 -0.29 33.07 18.33
C ASN A 708 -1.25 32.71 19.48
N PRO A 709 -2.13 33.65 19.89
CA PRO A 709 -3.10 33.39 20.98
C PRO A 709 -4.05 32.24 20.71
N ILE A 710 -4.49 32.06 19.46
CA ILE A 710 -5.44 30.99 19.08
C ILE A 710 -4.73 29.62 19.21
N LEU A 711 -3.51 29.52 18.69
CA LEU A 711 -2.69 28.32 18.83
C LEU A 711 -2.43 27.98 20.31
N ARG A 712 -2.08 29.01 21.10
CA ARG A 712 -1.83 28.82 22.52
C ARG A 712 -3.07 28.28 23.24
N GLU A 713 -4.24 28.87 22.98
CA GLU A 713 -5.50 28.42 23.58
C GLU A 713 -5.83 26.96 23.17
N ALA A 714 -5.64 26.61 21.90
CA ALA A 714 -5.86 25.26 21.41
C ALA A 714 -4.88 24.25 22.03
N LEU A 715 -3.60 24.60 22.14
CA LEU A 715 -2.59 23.71 22.75
C LEU A 715 -2.80 23.59 24.26
N ASP A 716 -3.13 24.67 24.97
CA ASP A 716 -3.46 24.67 26.40
C ASP A 716 -4.73 23.86 26.69
N PHE A 717 -5.66 23.77 25.73
CA PHE A 717 -6.83 22.89 25.84
C PHE A 717 -6.41 21.43 25.93
N ILE A 718 -5.43 21.02 25.12
CA ILE A 718 -4.83 19.67 25.20
C ILE A 718 -4.14 19.47 26.55
N GLY A 719 -3.35 20.48 27.00
CA GLY A 719 -2.61 20.43 28.26
C GLY A 719 -3.49 20.35 29.52
N LYS A 720 -4.75 20.80 29.44
CA LYS A 720 -5.75 20.64 30.52
C LYS A 720 -6.40 19.25 30.54
N GLY A 721 -6.15 18.43 29.53
CA GLY A 721 -6.84 17.18 29.31
C GLY A 721 -8.19 17.32 28.60
N ILE A 722 -8.59 16.29 27.90
CA ILE A 722 -9.82 16.25 27.07
C ILE A 722 -10.73 15.15 27.61
N ALA A 723 -11.98 15.47 27.96
CA ALA A 723 -12.93 14.54 28.54
C ALA A 723 -12.37 13.74 29.74
N GLY A 724 -11.60 14.41 30.61
CA GLY A 724 -10.98 13.80 31.78
C GLY A 724 -9.73 12.95 31.54
N GLN A 725 -9.28 12.82 30.26
CA GLN A 725 -8.06 12.11 29.87
C GLN A 725 -6.91 13.10 29.71
N PRO A 726 -5.76 12.90 30.39
CA PRO A 726 -4.57 13.72 30.18
C PRO A 726 -3.88 13.36 28.85
N PHE A 727 -3.27 14.35 28.19
CA PHE A 727 -2.48 14.22 26.95
C PHE A 727 -1.15 14.97 27.09
N ASP A 728 -0.50 14.81 28.24
CA ASP A 728 0.75 15.52 28.57
C ASP A 728 1.87 15.23 27.58
N SER A 729 1.94 14.02 27.04
CA SER A 729 2.96 13.64 26.06
C SER A 729 2.78 14.44 24.76
N ILE A 730 1.55 14.57 24.26
CA ILE A 730 1.24 15.34 23.04
C ILE A 730 1.50 16.84 23.30
N TYR A 731 0.99 17.37 24.43
CA TYR A 731 1.20 18.77 24.81
C TYR A 731 2.68 19.12 24.89
N ASN A 732 3.46 18.31 25.60
CA ASN A 732 4.88 18.55 25.81
C ASN A 732 5.68 18.36 24.52
N SER A 733 5.35 17.37 23.71
CA SER A 733 5.98 17.15 22.41
C SER A 733 5.79 18.36 21.49
N LEU A 734 4.57 18.83 21.34
CA LEU A 734 4.26 19.99 20.49
C LEU A 734 4.90 21.27 21.02
N LYS A 735 4.84 21.51 22.34
CA LYS A 735 5.37 22.73 22.94
C LYS A 735 6.88 22.83 22.93
N ASN A 736 7.60 21.70 23.07
CA ASN A 736 9.04 21.70 23.30
C ASN A 736 9.87 21.16 22.13
N ASN A 737 9.32 20.29 21.29
CA ASN A 737 10.03 19.61 20.23
C ASN A 737 9.41 19.86 18.85
N ASP A 738 8.09 19.61 18.72
CA ASP A 738 7.32 19.76 17.48
C ASP A 738 8.10 19.33 16.23
N ARG A 739 8.56 18.08 16.24
CA ARG A 739 9.46 17.50 15.23
C ARG A 739 9.03 17.77 13.79
N TYR A 740 7.72 17.82 13.56
CA TYR A 740 7.14 18.01 12.22
C TYR A 740 6.52 19.41 12.04
N MET A 741 6.94 20.37 12.82
CA MET A 741 6.66 21.81 12.65
C MET A 741 5.16 22.14 12.49
N ALA A 742 4.31 21.41 13.22
CA ALA A 742 2.87 21.61 13.18
C ALA A 742 2.49 23.01 13.66
N LEU A 743 3.20 23.54 14.66
CA LEU A 743 2.92 24.87 15.19
C LEU A 743 3.31 25.99 14.22
N ALA A 744 4.36 25.75 13.39
CA ALA A 744 4.80 26.71 12.39
C ALA A 744 3.75 26.90 11.28
N ASP A 745 3.14 25.80 10.82
CA ASP A 745 2.15 25.82 9.76
C ASP A 745 0.71 26.08 10.25
N PHE A 746 0.45 26.12 11.57
CA PHE A 746 -0.88 26.17 12.14
C PHE A 746 -1.70 27.38 11.63
N ALA A 747 -1.12 28.58 11.62
CA ALA A 747 -1.84 29.79 11.23
C ALA A 747 -2.24 29.75 9.75
N ASP A 748 -1.37 29.23 8.89
CA ASP A 748 -1.65 29.13 7.46
C ASP A 748 -2.64 28.00 7.17
N TYR A 749 -2.56 26.89 7.90
CA TYR A 749 -3.56 25.82 7.85
C TYR A 749 -4.95 26.31 8.26
N GLN A 750 -5.07 27.10 9.33
CA GLN A 750 -6.32 27.77 9.71
C GLN A 750 -6.90 28.63 8.57
N ASN A 751 -6.04 29.42 7.93
CA ASN A 751 -6.46 30.27 6.80
C ASN A 751 -6.90 29.42 5.60
N ALA A 752 -6.22 28.29 5.34
CA ALA A 752 -6.62 27.35 4.30
C ALA A 752 -8.00 26.73 4.58
N GLN A 753 -8.29 26.36 5.82
CA GLN A 753 -9.60 25.86 6.25
C GLN A 753 -10.72 26.91 6.11
N LYS A 754 -10.42 28.18 6.40
CA LYS A 754 -11.37 29.29 6.16
C LYS A 754 -11.62 29.51 4.67
N ARG A 755 -10.57 29.45 3.84
CA ARG A 755 -10.70 29.53 2.37
C ARG A 755 -11.55 28.37 1.83
N ALA A 756 -11.34 27.16 2.33
CA ALA A 756 -12.12 25.99 1.95
C ALA A 756 -13.61 26.18 2.25
N SER A 757 -13.96 26.69 3.44
CA SER A 757 -15.34 26.98 3.84
C SER A 757 -15.99 28.07 2.96
N ALA A 758 -15.26 29.15 2.67
CA ALA A 758 -15.74 30.21 1.80
C ALA A 758 -15.98 29.74 0.35
N LEU A 759 -15.03 28.93 -0.19
CA LEU A 759 -15.17 28.34 -1.51
C LEU A 759 -16.34 27.35 -1.59
N TYR A 760 -16.56 26.55 -0.54
CA TYR A 760 -17.68 25.62 -0.46
C TYR A 760 -19.04 26.34 -0.46
N GLY A 761 -19.12 27.54 0.10
CA GLY A 761 -20.30 28.40 0.05
C GLY A 761 -20.67 28.86 -1.37
N ASP A 762 -19.68 29.01 -2.25
CA ASP A 762 -19.88 29.26 -3.68
C ASP A 762 -19.99 27.94 -4.44
N ARG A 763 -21.21 27.38 -4.51
CA ARG A 763 -21.46 26.03 -5.05
C ARG A 763 -21.04 25.86 -6.50
N GLU A 764 -21.23 26.91 -7.32
CA GLU A 764 -20.83 26.85 -8.74
C GLU A 764 -19.30 26.72 -8.85
N LYS A 765 -18.57 27.56 -8.14
CA LYS A 765 -17.11 27.55 -8.12
C LYS A 765 -16.58 26.22 -7.55
N TRP A 766 -17.14 25.74 -6.44
CA TRP A 766 -16.74 24.47 -5.84
C TRP A 766 -16.95 23.28 -6.78
N ASN A 767 -18.11 23.22 -7.43
CA ASN A 767 -18.42 22.15 -8.38
C ASN A 767 -17.53 22.20 -9.63
N LYS A 768 -17.16 23.39 -10.09
CA LYS A 768 -16.17 23.59 -11.16
C LYS A 768 -14.79 23.07 -10.74
N MET A 769 -14.32 23.43 -9.53
CA MET A 769 -13.08 22.88 -8.97
C MET A 769 -13.11 21.35 -8.93
N SER A 770 -14.23 20.77 -8.47
CA SER A 770 -14.44 19.32 -8.42
C SER A 770 -14.33 18.67 -9.81
N LEU A 771 -15.00 19.24 -10.83
CA LEU A 771 -14.94 18.75 -12.20
C LEU A 771 -13.50 18.80 -12.75
N VAL A 772 -12.78 19.92 -12.53
CA VAL A 772 -11.38 20.05 -12.98
C VAL A 772 -10.50 18.99 -12.33
N ASN A 773 -10.68 18.71 -11.05
CA ASN A 773 -9.94 17.65 -10.36
C ASN A 773 -10.20 16.27 -10.98
N ILE A 774 -11.47 15.91 -11.23
CA ILE A 774 -11.81 14.67 -11.93
C ILE A 774 -11.15 14.61 -13.31
N ALA A 775 -11.31 15.67 -14.10
CA ALA A 775 -10.80 15.75 -15.47
C ALA A 775 -9.28 15.54 -15.54
N LYS A 776 -8.54 16.14 -14.62
CA LYS A 776 -7.07 16.13 -14.60
C LYS A 776 -6.49 14.91 -13.87
N SER A 777 -7.31 14.05 -13.26
CA SER A 777 -6.84 12.91 -12.47
C SER A 777 -6.30 11.73 -13.31
N GLY A 778 -6.58 11.69 -14.61
CA GLY A 778 -6.20 10.57 -15.48
C GLY A 778 -4.71 10.25 -15.50
N ILE A 779 -3.85 11.25 -15.31
CA ILE A 779 -2.38 11.09 -15.21
C ILE A 779 -1.94 10.26 -14.01
N PHE A 780 -2.79 10.11 -12.99
CA PHE A 780 -2.54 9.31 -11.80
C PHE A 780 -3.12 7.88 -11.90
N SER A 781 -3.39 7.38 -13.11
CA SER A 781 -3.79 5.99 -13.28
C SER A 781 -2.60 5.04 -13.10
N ALA A 782 -2.84 3.88 -12.48
CA ALA A 782 -1.84 2.83 -12.39
C ALA A 782 -1.43 2.29 -13.77
N ASP A 783 -2.32 2.37 -14.76
CA ASP A 783 -2.03 1.96 -16.14
C ASP A 783 -0.92 2.83 -16.73
N ARG A 784 -0.95 4.16 -16.52
CA ARG A 784 0.14 5.05 -16.93
C ARG A 784 1.44 4.69 -16.19
N SER A 785 1.39 4.49 -14.86
CA SER A 785 2.58 4.11 -14.09
C SER A 785 3.19 2.80 -14.61
N ILE A 786 2.37 1.79 -14.86
CA ILE A 786 2.85 0.50 -15.39
C ILE A 786 3.44 0.63 -16.78
N ASN A 787 2.88 1.46 -17.65
CA ASN A 787 3.47 1.73 -18.96
C ASN A 787 4.86 2.38 -18.81
N ASP A 788 5.01 3.35 -17.89
CA ASP A 788 6.31 3.98 -17.60
C ASP A 788 7.33 2.94 -17.08
N TYR A 789 6.93 2.04 -16.15
CA TYR A 789 7.79 0.96 -15.68
C TYR A 789 8.14 -0.03 -16.80
N ALA A 790 7.16 -0.43 -17.62
CA ALA A 790 7.34 -1.39 -18.68
C ALA A 790 8.31 -0.87 -19.75
N GLU A 791 8.21 0.40 -20.11
CA GLU A 791 9.04 1.02 -21.14
C GLU A 791 10.44 1.36 -20.60
N ASN A 792 10.54 2.03 -19.44
CA ASN A 792 11.78 2.67 -19.01
C ASN A 792 12.62 1.82 -18.04
N ILE A 793 12.02 0.81 -17.36
CA ILE A 793 12.71 0.05 -16.32
C ILE A 793 12.76 -1.44 -16.66
N TRP A 794 11.61 -2.06 -16.91
CA TRP A 794 11.56 -3.52 -17.15
C TRP A 794 11.79 -3.93 -18.60
N HIS A 795 11.59 -3.02 -19.53
CA HIS A 795 11.64 -3.28 -20.98
C HIS A 795 10.71 -4.44 -21.38
N LEU A 796 9.45 -4.34 -20.92
CA LEU A 796 8.39 -5.30 -21.22
C LEU A 796 7.59 -4.86 -22.44
N LYS A 797 7.02 -5.86 -23.13
CA LYS A 797 6.03 -5.63 -24.19
C LYS A 797 4.74 -6.35 -23.85
N PRO A 798 3.56 -5.75 -24.14
CA PRO A 798 2.29 -6.44 -24.00
C PRO A 798 2.25 -7.69 -24.90
N VAL A 799 1.69 -8.76 -24.37
CA VAL A 799 1.42 -9.99 -25.14
C VAL A 799 0.16 -9.78 -25.98
N LYS A 800 0.25 -10.07 -27.26
CA LYS A 800 -0.83 -9.90 -28.23
C LYS A 800 -1.77 -11.09 -28.30
#